data_0bad5b9b4ef35838134334235b0137ae
#
_entry.id   0bad5b9b4ef35838134334235b0137ae
#
_cell.length_a   1.000
_cell.length_b   1.000
_cell.length_c   1.000
_cell.angle_alpha   90.00
_cell.angle_beta   90.00
_cell.angle_gamma   90.00
#
_symmetry.space_group_name_H-M   'P 1'
#
loop_
_entity.id
_entity.type
_entity.pdbx_description
1 polymer ?
#
loop_
_entity_poly.entity_id
_entity_poly.type
_entity_poly.pdbx_seq_one_letter_code
_entity_poly.pdbx_strand_id
1 'polypeptide(L)'
;MQDMQFVITDGASFVDLERDATNHVVSMPDEKALQYTVTNTAKSGKYRITTDYVTDPARATLVTNTRFQSLDGGSYRLYLLANPSMAGGGANDNAWWDSSGALMASGTETLFGGTATTVVSALRVSAGFSAHDNGYTGAASDCLVDLRADKNLNNQFDNVSGTGNVVQCGQIPVGTDTTFTVALGYGGTAAAASSAASASLSSGFTSVSASYRSGWNSYVNGLKPAPASVSGDTQRRRAYYVAAMALKTAEDKQHPGASVAGLATPWGDFTNGDHLNDGYHRVWGRDLYQQATGLLAAGDSAQAKRMAQFLWNSQWIGSPMAGDGTIYPAGSFPRYSPVSGVTGASAQQLGCCEQLDQDADAILLAWLTGLTDASTYAKVKTTANHIVSTGPDTTERWEEQYGKSPSSVAAEIAGLIAAGAIARANGDTASASAWESTADSWRNSLAGWTVTTSGYWGGHTYYERLDRAGNPDDGATICFDEGCFYEHDVTDFGFLDLVRLGIRPAGDATIANSVAPTAAASDGNSAVQVTLPNGDVYFHRYPHDNYGESTANCSGWPANGSQRFGRLWPVLSGERGQYELANGRSAAVYLKSMADSVNDGYFVPEQVWDRADVGCFGLGRPTGSAGPLMWAEGQYLRLAQSMDAGHNLDTPSIVKARYGT
;
A
#
# COMPACT_ATOMS: atom_id res chain seq x y z
N MET A 1 -13.63 -6.04 -7.90
CA MET A 1 -13.50 -6.82 -9.16
C MET A 1 -12.20 -7.59 -9.09
N GLN A 2 -12.28 -8.90 -9.21
CA GLN A 2 -11.11 -9.77 -9.17
C GLN A 2 -10.42 -9.82 -10.55
N ASP A 3 -11.18 -9.96 -11.62
CA ASP A 3 -10.64 -10.02 -12.98
C ASP A 3 -11.62 -9.41 -13.98
N MET A 4 -11.07 -8.71 -14.96
CA MET A 4 -11.79 -8.23 -16.17
C MET A 4 -10.80 -8.23 -17.32
N GLN A 5 -11.02 -9.11 -18.31
CA GLN A 5 -10.15 -9.28 -19.47
C GLN A 5 -10.92 -9.70 -20.71
N PHE A 6 -10.25 -9.69 -21.85
CA PHE A 6 -10.84 -10.18 -23.09
C PHE A 6 -10.50 -11.65 -23.33
N VAL A 7 -11.48 -12.37 -23.92
CA VAL A 7 -11.30 -13.72 -24.46
C VAL A 7 -11.50 -13.65 -25.97
N ILE A 8 -10.57 -14.22 -26.72
CA ILE A 8 -10.53 -14.15 -28.17
C ILE A 8 -10.54 -15.57 -28.74
N THR A 9 -11.39 -15.82 -29.76
CA THR A 9 -11.42 -17.09 -30.49
C THR A 9 -11.72 -16.87 -31.99
N ASP A 10 -11.24 -17.79 -32.82
CA ASP A 10 -11.65 -17.89 -34.24
C ASP A 10 -12.91 -18.74 -34.41
N GLY A 11 -13.46 -19.29 -33.33
CA GLY A 11 -14.60 -20.19 -33.33
C GLY A 11 -14.30 -21.62 -33.79
N ALA A 12 -13.02 -21.99 -33.95
CA ALA A 12 -12.62 -23.29 -34.50
C ALA A 12 -11.37 -23.89 -33.83
N SER A 13 -10.27 -23.13 -33.71
CA SER A 13 -8.97 -23.70 -33.40
C SER A 13 -8.40 -23.29 -32.02
N PHE A 14 -8.74 -22.11 -31.49
CA PHE A 14 -8.17 -21.61 -30.26
C PHE A 14 -9.16 -20.80 -29.40
N VAL A 15 -8.85 -20.70 -28.12
CA VAL A 15 -9.43 -19.74 -27.17
C VAL A 15 -8.27 -19.13 -26.39
N ASP A 16 -8.04 -17.85 -26.59
CA ASP A 16 -6.98 -17.08 -25.94
C ASP A 16 -7.57 -16.22 -24.82
N LEU A 17 -6.98 -16.31 -23.63
CA LEU A 17 -7.15 -15.30 -22.59
C LEU A 17 -6.14 -14.18 -22.83
N GLU A 18 -6.59 -12.95 -22.81
CA GLU A 18 -5.74 -11.76 -23.04
C GLU A 18 -4.49 -11.79 -22.16
N ARG A 19 -4.65 -12.04 -20.85
CA ARG A 19 -3.54 -12.13 -19.89
C ARG A 19 -2.46 -13.15 -20.29
N ASP A 20 -2.86 -14.33 -20.73
CA ASP A 20 -1.95 -15.46 -20.93
C ASP A 20 -1.38 -15.50 -22.36
N ALA A 21 -2.17 -15.08 -23.34
CA ALA A 21 -1.89 -15.26 -24.78
C ALA A 21 -1.25 -14.03 -25.44
N THR A 22 -1.07 -12.93 -24.72
CA THR A 22 -0.50 -11.70 -25.28
C THR A 22 0.81 -11.28 -24.62
N ASN A 23 1.55 -10.43 -25.30
CA ASN A 23 2.59 -9.59 -24.73
C ASN A 23 2.01 -8.19 -24.56
N HIS A 24 2.20 -7.59 -23.40
CA HIS A 24 1.66 -6.28 -23.08
C HIS A 24 2.73 -5.19 -23.05
N VAL A 25 2.31 -3.98 -23.38
CA VAL A 25 3.07 -2.74 -23.20
C VAL A 25 2.16 -1.73 -22.52
N VAL A 26 2.61 -1.22 -21.39
CA VAL A 26 1.93 -0.14 -20.67
C VAL A 26 2.56 1.19 -21.02
N SER A 27 1.75 2.18 -21.29
CA SER A 27 2.20 3.55 -21.52
C SER A 27 1.33 4.55 -20.76
N MET A 28 1.94 5.66 -20.35
CA MET A 28 1.32 6.76 -19.64
C MET A 28 1.39 8.01 -20.54
N PRO A 29 0.31 8.36 -21.27
CA PRO A 29 0.34 9.45 -22.23
C PRO A 29 0.56 10.83 -21.61
N ASP A 30 0.10 11.02 -20.36
CA ASP A 30 0.25 12.26 -19.59
C ASP A 30 0.86 11.92 -18.22
N GLU A 31 2.09 12.35 -17.96
CA GLU A 31 2.79 12.04 -16.72
C GLU A 31 2.15 12.64 -15.45
N LYS A 32 1.21 13.57 -15.62
CA LYS A 32 0.46 14.22 -14.53
C LYS A 32 -0.99 13.74 -14.44
N ALA A 33 -1.30 12.59 -15.02
CA ALA A 33 -2.62 11.98 -14.91
C ALA A 33 -2.49 10.45 -14.88
N LEU A 34 -3.22 9.78 -13.98
CA LEU A 34 -3.25 8.31 -13.88
C LEU A 34 -4.07 7.67 -15.02
N GLN A 35 -3.82 8.15 -16.24
CA GLN A 35 -4.36 7.55 -17.44
C GLN A 35 -3.34 6.63 -18.07
N TYR A 36 -3.72 5.39 -18.30
CA TYR A 36 -2.86 4.38 -18.88
C TYR A 36 -3.44 3.84 -20.19
N THR A 37 -2.55 3.56 -21.14
CA THR A 37 -2.85 2.78 -22.34
C THR A 37 -2.12 1.46 -22.24
N VAL A 38 -2.87 0.36 -22.32
CA VAL A 38 -2.30 -1.00 -22.38
C VAL A 38 -2.50 -1.54 -23.77
N THR A 39 -1.40 -1.95 -24.41
CA THR A 39 -1.42 -2.59 -25.73
C THR A 39 -1.04 -4.06 -25.58
N ASN A 40 -1.99 -4.94 -25.79
CA ASN A 40 -1.86 -6.39 -25.76
C ASN A 40 -1.77 -6.93 -27.20
N THR A 41 -0.60 -7.45 -27.57
CA THR A 41 -0.39 -8.07 -28.88
C THR A 41 -0.30 -9.58 -28.71
N ALA A 42 -1.15 -10.32 -29.41
CA ALA A 42 -1.15 -11.78 -29.38
C ALA A 42 0.24 -12.35 -29.66
N LYS A 43 0.69 -13.31 -28.83
CA LYS A 43 1.94 -14.05 -29.06
C LYS A 43 1.96 -14.77 -30.41
N SER A 44 0.76 -15.12 -30.93
CA SER A 44 0.57 -15.68 -32.24
C SER A 44 0.70 -14.66 -33.39
N GLY A 45 0.72 -13.35 -33.11
CA GLY A 45 0.72 -12.28 -34.11
C GLY A 45 -0.63 -12.03 -34.80
N LYS A 46 -1.70 -12.70 -34.39
CA LYS A 46 -3.00 -12.67 -35.06
C LYS A 46 -3.83 -11.43 -34.79
N TYR A 47 -3.77 -10.88 -33.58
CA TYR A 47 -4.59 -9.74 -33.18
C TYR A 47 -3.86 -8.82 -32.19
N ARG A 48 -4.43 -7.63 -32.03
CA ARG A 48 -4.00 -6.65 -31.04
C ARG A 48 -5.21 -6.02 -30.38
N ILE A 49 -5.10 -5.80 -29.06
CA ILE A 49 -6.07 -5.06 -28.26
C ILE A 49 -5.34 -3.87 -27.63
N THR A 50 -5.85 -2.66 -27.85
CA THR A 50 -5.32 -1.45 -27.22
C THR A 50 -6.42 -0.83 -26.38
N THR A 51 -6.19 -0.67 -25.08
CA THR A 51 -7.19 -0.16 -24.13
C THR A 51 -6.65 1.03 -23.37
N ASP A 52 -7.36 2.15 -23.44
CA ASP A 52 -7.14 3.32 -22.58
C ASP A 52 -8.05 3.23 -21.36
N TYR A 53 -7.49 3.49 -20.16
CA TYR A 53 -8.18 3.40 -18.88
C TYR A 53 -8.28 4.75 -18.19
N VAL A 54 -9.49 5.12 -17.76
CA VAL A 54 -9.76 6.28 -16.89
C VAL A 54 -10.93 5.96 -15.95
N THR A 55 -11.09 6.72 -14.87
CA THR A 55 -12.34 6.75 -14.11
C THR A 55 -13.14 8.03 -14.44
N ASP A 56 -14.46 7.97 -14.35
CA ASP A 56 -15.30 9.16 -14.55
C ASP A 56 -15.26 10.05 -13.30
N PRO A 57 -14.76 11.29 -13.38
CA PRO A 57 -14.69 12.17 -12.21
C PRO A 57 -16.06 12.54 -11.60
N ALA A 58 -17.12 12.37 -12.36
CA ALA A 58 -18.48 12.72 -11.93
C ALA A 58 -19.26 11.53 -11.36
N ARG A 59 -18.76 10.28 -11.54
CA ARG A 59 -19.52 9.04 -11.22
C ARG A 59 -18.59 7.93 -10.76
N ALA A 60 -19.10 7.00 -9.98
CA ALA A 60 -18.37 5.79 -9.59
C ALA A 60 -18.33 4.81 -10.78
N THR A 61 -17.55 5.14 -11.81
CA THR A 61 -17.48 4.36 -13.05
C THR A 61 -16.05 4.30 -13.57
N LEU A 62 -15.56 3.07 -13.83
CA LEU A 62 -14.39 2.83 -14.69
C LEU A 62 -14.84 2.92 -16.15
N VAL A 63 -14.14 3.70 -16.95
CA VAL A 63 -14.42 3.86 -18.38
C VAL A 63 -13.18 3.49 -19.19
N THR A 64 -13.31 2.56 -20.13
CA THR A 64 -12.21 2.21 -21.02
C THR A 64 -12.59 2.46 -22.48
N ASN A 65 -11.61 2.82 -23.30
CA ASN A 65 -11.75 2.89 -24.75
C ASN A 65 -10.85 1.83 -25.38
N THR A 66 -11.46 0.82 -25.99
CA THR A 66 -10.74 -0.35 -26.47
C THR A 66 -10.82 -0.43 -27.99
N ARG A 67 -9.68 -0.62 -28.63
CA ARG A 67 -9.57 -0.94 -30.06
C ARG A 67 -9.10 -2.37 -30.24
N PHE A 68 -9.92 -3.18 -30.86
CA PHE A 68 -9.56 -4.52 -31.34
C PHE A 68 -9.12 -4.45 -32.82
N GLN A 69 -8.01 -5.09 -33.13
CA GLN A 69 -7.47 -5.17 -34.51
C GLN A 69 -7.10 -6.62 -34.87
N SER A 70 -7.63 -7.13 -35.96
CA SER A 70 -7.10 -8.33 -36.61
C SER A 70 -5.85 -7.93 -37.39
N LEU A 71 -4.72 -8.59 -37.14
CA LEU A 71 -3.44 -8.28 -37.77
C LEU A 71 -3.16 -9.16 -38.99
N ASP A 72 -3.84 -10.30 -39.09
CA ASP A 72 -3.74 -11.26 -40.21
C ASP A 72 -4.94 -11.24 -41.19
N GLY A 73 -5.93 -10.36 -40.91
CA GLY A 73 -7.18 -10.27 -41.66
C GLY A 73 -8.21 -11.35 -41.32
N GLY A 74 -7.93 -12.19 -40.33
CA GLY A 74 -8.85 -13.22 -39.84
C GLY A 74 -10.08 -12.62 -39.14
N SER A 75 -11.17 -13.39 -39.11
CA SER A 75 -12.38 -13.05 -38.35
C SER A 75 -12.29 -13.67 -36.97
N TYR A 76 -12.51 -12.85 -35.95
CA TYR A 76 -12.44 -13.25 -34.54
C TYR A 76 -13.73 -12.89 -33.80
N ARG A 77 -14.02 -13.67 -32.78
CA ARG A 77 -15.04 -13.35 -31.77
C ARG A 77 -14.33 -12.81 -30.52
N LEU A 78 -14.85 -11.73 -29.98
CA LEU A 78 -14.32 -11.06 -28.81
C LEU A 78 -15.36 -11.14 -27.70
N TYR A 79 -14.94 -11.62 -26.53
CA TYR A 79 -15.76 -11.67 -25.32
C TYR A 79 -15.10 -10.85 -24.22
N LEU A 80 -15.89 -10.10 -23.48
CA LEU A 80 -15.46 -9.48 -22.22
C LEU A 80 -15.83 -10.43 -21.09
N LEU A 81 -14.83 -10.94 -20.41
CA LEU A 81 -14.96 -11.81 -19.25
C LEU A 81 -14.75 -10.96 -17.99
N ALA A 82 -15.62 -11.08 -17.00
CA ALA A 82 -15.53 -10.38 -15.75
C ALA A 82 -15.85 -11.31 -14.56
N ASN A 83 -14.97 -11.31 -13.55
CA ASN A 83 -15.25 -11.86 -12.22
C ASN A 83 -15.38 -10.66 -11.28
N PRO A 84 -16.58 -10.29 -10.87
CA PRO A 84 -16.81 -9.07 -10.11
C PRO A 84 -16.26 -9.08 -8.71
N SER A 85 -16.29 -10.18 -7.96
CA SER A 85 -15.84 -10.26 -6.55
C SER A 85 -16.28 -9.04 -5.75
N MET A 86 -17.58 -8.95 -5.49
CA MET A 86 -18.22 -7.75 -4.97
C MET A 86 -17.97 -7.57 -3.46
N ALA A 87 -17.93 -6.33 -3.01
CA ALA A 87 -17.78 -5.97 -1.58
C ALA A 87 -16.56 -6.60 -0.86
N GLY A 88 -15.54 -7.04 -1.62
CA GLY A 88 -14.32 -7.63 -1.06
C GLY A 88 -14.33 -9.15 -0.93
N GLY A 89 -15.41 -9.83 -1.32
CA GLY A 89 -15.51 -11.29 -1.33
C GLY A 89 -16.40 -11.78 -2.45
N GLY A 90 -16.03 -12.88 -3.13
CA GLY A 90 -16.79 -13.43 -4.25
C GLY A 90 -17.78 -14.53 -3.85
N ALA A 91 -17.67 -15.09 -2.64
CA ALA A 91 -18.46 -16.27 -2.24
C ALA A 91 -19.98 -16.02 -2.19
N ASN A 92 -20.41 -14.78 -2.00
CA ASN A 92 -21.79 -14.38 -1.84
C ASN A 92 -22.30 -13.49 -2.98
N ASP A 93 -21.62 -13.48 -4.11
CA ASP A 93 -22.00 -12.67 -5.25
C ASP A 93 -23.23 -13.27 -5.97
N ASN A 94 -24.02 -12.38 -6.54
CA ASN A 94 -25.11 -12.68 -7.45
C ASN A 94 -24.86 -11.99 -8.79
N ALA A 95 -25.34 -12.57 -9.91
CA ALA A 95 -25.17 -12.01 -11.24
C ALA A 95 -26.42 -12.22 -12.09
N TRP A 96 -26.75 -11.19 -12.91
CA TRP A 96 -27.90 -11.25 -13.81
C TRP A 96 -27.71 -10.35 -15.03
N TRP A 97 -28.48 -10.64 -16.06
CA TRP A 97 -28.64 -9.78 -17.22
C TRP A 97 -29.77 -8.77 -17.01
N ASP A 98 -29.49 -7.51 -17.21
CA ASP A 98 -30.50 -6.47 -17.23
C ASP A 98 -30.95 -6.23 -18.69
N SER A 99 -32.27 -6.30 -18.93
CA SER A 99 -32.88 -6.09 -20.26
C SER A 99 -32.52 -4.76 -20.92
N SER A 100 -31.99 -3.79 -20.15
CA SER A 100 -31.41 -2.56 -20.71
C SER A 100 -29.99 -2.73 -21.29
N GLY A 101 -29.45 -3.96 -21.31
CA GLY A 101 -28.17 -4.30 -21.95
C GLY A 101 -26.95 -4.24 -21.04
N ALA A 102 -27.09 -4.58 -19.76
CA ALA A 102 -26.00 -4.63 -18.80
C ALA A 102 -25.81 -6.03 -18.21
N LEU A 103 -24.56 -6.44 -18.02
CA LEU A 103 -24.20 -7.49 -17.08
C LEU A 103 -24.12 -6.87 -15.68
N MET A 104 -24.99 -7.35 -14.78
CA MET A 104 -25.14 -6.84 -13.43
C MET A 104 -24.58 -7.85 -12.44
N ALA A 105 -23.90 -7.37 -11.40
CA ALA A 105 -23.51 -8.19 -10.26
C ALA A 105 -23.74 -7.47 -8.94
N SER A 106 -23.95 -8.21 -7.86
CA SER A 106 -24.07 -7.66 -6.51
C SER A 106 -23.49 -8.61 -5.48
N GLY A 107 -22.91 -8.05 -4.44
CA GLY A 107 -22.49 -8.76 -3.24
C GLY A 107 -22.85 -7.95 -2.01
N THR A 108 -23.09 -8.63 -0.90
CA THR A 108 -23.35 -8.02 0.39
C THR A 108 -22.42 -8.64 1.41
N GLU A 109 -21.56 -7.82 1.99
CA GLU A 109 -20.59 -8.24 2.99
C GLU A 109 -20.68 -7.37 4.24
N THR A 110 -20.39 -7.98 5.38
CA THR A 110 -20.23 -7.26 6.65
C THR A 110 -18.75 -7.08 6.91
N LEU A 111 -18.24 -5.90 6.62
CA LEU A 111 -16.85 -5.55 6.84
C LEU A 111 -16.65 -5.13 8.31
N PHE A 112 -15.72 -5.79 9.03
CA PHE A 112 -15.21 -5.37 10.35
C PHE A 112 -16.30 -5.08 11.41
N GLY A 113 -17.21 -6.01 11.68
CA GLY A 113 -18.22 -5.82 12.71
C GLY A 113 -19.20 -4.67 12.45
N GLY A 114 -19.15 -4.12 11.26
CA GLY A 114 -19.97 -3.01 10.81
C GLY A 114 -21.33 -3.41 10.29
N THR A 115 -21.96 -2.52 9.58
CA THR A 115 -23.22 -2.74 8.87
C THR A 115 -22.96 -3.51 7.58
N ALA A 116 -23.83 -4.48 7.27
CA ALA A 116 -23.82 -5.15 5.98
C ALA A 116 -23.91 -4.13 4.84
N THR A 117 -22.90 -4.13 3.95
CA THR A 117 -22.82 -3.21 2.83
C THR A 117 -23.08 -3.96 1.54
N THR A 118 -24.08 -3.49 0.78
CA THR A 118 -24.38 -4.02 -0.55
C THR A 118 -23.72 -3.13 -1.60
N VAL A 119 -22.96 -3.75 -2.50
CA VAL A 119 -22.39 -3.10 -3.68
C VAL A 119 -22.97 -3.76 -4.91
N VAL A 120 -23.37 -2.96 -5.88
CA VAL A 120 -23.87 -3.42 -7.19
C VAL A 120 -22.99 -2.85 -8.28
N SER A 121 -22.66 -3.66 -9.28
CA SER A 121 -22.00 -3.22 -10.51
C SER A 121 -22.89 -3.39 -11.72
N ALA A 122 -22.66 -2.55 -12.73
CA ALA A 122 -23.28 -2.62 -14.05
C ALA A 122 -22.18 -2.50 -15.13
N LEU A 123 -21.96 -3.55 -15.88
CA LEU A 123 -21.00 -3.61 -16.97
C LEU A 123 -21.72 -3.43 -18.31
N ARG A 124 -21.35 -2.38 -19.05
CA ARG A 124 -21.93 -2.01 -20.33
C ARG A 124 -20.87 -1.76 -21.39
N VAL A 125 -21.23 -1.99 -22.64
CA VAL A 125 -20.38 -1.70 -23.80
C VAL A 125 -21.16 -0.82 -24.79
N SER A 126 -20.49 0.17 -25.39
CA SER A 126 -21.12 1.08 -26.34
C SER A 126 -21.67 0.37 -27.60
N ALA A 127 -21.03 -0.73 -28.01
CA ALA A 127 -21.48 -1.57 -29.11
C ALA A 127 -22.63 -2.53 -28.73
N GLY A 128 -22.98 -2.61 -27.43
CA GLY A 128 -23.87 -3.65 -26.89
C GLY A 128 -23.21 -5.03 -26.86
N PHE A 129 -23.88 -5.97 -26.19
CA PHE A 129 -23.51 -7.38 -26.24
C PHE A 129 -24.42 -8.13 -27.20
N SER A 130 -23.85 -8.95 -28.09
CA SER A 130 -24.60 -9.80 -29.01
C SER A 130 -25.01 -11.15 -28.42
N ALA A 131 -24.31 -11.57 -27.36
CA ALA A 131 -24.63 -12.70 -26.51
C ALA A 131 -24.09 -12.43 -25.09
N HIS A 132 -24.66 -13.06 -24.09
CA HIS A 132 -24.22 -12.93 -22.69
C HIS A 132 -24.37 -14.25 -21.94
N ASP A 133 -23.61 -14.37 -20.85
CA ASP A 133 -23.71 -15.50 -19.94
C ASP A 133 -23.39 -15.06 -18.51
N ASN A 134 -24.06 -15.66 -17.52
CA ASN A 134 -23.79 -15.52 -16.11
C ASN A 134 -23.64 -16.91 -15.50
N GLY A 135 -22.49 -17.20 -14.92
CA GLY A 135 -22.17 -18.49 -14.34
C GLY A 135 -21.35 -18.42 -13.07
N TYR A 136 -20.85 -19.55 -12.64
CA TYR A 136 -19.94 -19.67 -11.50
C TYR A 136 -18.57 -20.09 -11.99
N THR A 137 -17.53 -19.43 -11.49
CA THR A 137 -16.13 -19.66 -11.86
C THR A 137 -15.74 -21.14 -11.72
N GLY A 138 -15.22 -21.71 -12.81
CA GLY A 138 -14.77 -23.11 -12.89
C GLY A 138 -15.89 -24.16 -12.97
N ALA A 139 -17.16 -23.78 -12.89
CA ALA A 139 -18.29 -24.67 -13.04
C ALA A 139 -18.67 -24.89 -14.51
N ALA A 140 -19.57 -25.82 -14.80
CA ALA A 140 -20.12 -26.02 -16.15
C ALA A 140 -20.86 -24.80 -16.70
N SER A 141 -21.29 -23.90 -15.82
CA SER A 141 -21.90 -22.61 -16.18
C SER A 141 -20.87 -21.49 -16.42
N ASP A 142 -19.58 -21.76 -16.25
CA ASP A 142 -18.54 -20.78 -16.56
C ASP A 142 -18.38 -20.65 -18.08
N CYS A 143 -18.57 -19.45 -18.59
CA CYS A 143 -18.44 -19.17 -20.01
C CYS A 143 -17.03 -19.48 -20.58
N LEU A 144 -15.98 -19.40 -19.75
CA LEU A 144 -14.64 -19.78 -20.18
C LEU A 144 -14.52 -21.31 -20.33
N VAL A 145 -15.16 -22.08 -19.45
CA VAL A 145 -15.22 -23.55 -19.57
C VAL A 145 -16.00 -23.93 -20.83
N ASP A 146 -17.13 -23.28 -21.09
CA ASP A 146 -17.94 -23.46 -22.29
C ASP A 146 -17.16 -23.13 -23.57
N LEU A 147 -16.56 -21.94 -23.65
CA LEU A 147 -15.74 -21.50 -24.79
C LEU A 147 -14.55 -22.45 -25.06
N ARG A 148 -13.93 -22.98 -24.01
CA ARG A 148 -12.80 -23.93 -24.15
C ARG A 148 -13.24 -25.29 -24.69
N ALA A 149 -14.48 -25.69 -24.48
CA ALA A 149 -14.99 -26.96 -24.94
C ALA A 149 -15.08 -27.04 -26.46
N ASP A 150 -15.69 -26.04 -27.11
CA ASP A 150 -15.92 -26.06 -28.57
C ASP A 150 -15.72 -24.71 -29.29
N LYS A 151 -15.19 -23.68 -28.60
CA LYS A 151 -14.88 -22.34 -29.12
C LYS A 151 -16.12 -21.48 -29.40
N ASN A 152 -17.28 -21.89 -28.87
CA ASN A 152 -18.53 -21.18 -28.97
C ASN A 152 -19.11 -20.89 -27.57
N LEU A 153 -19.80 -19.78 -27.42
CA LEU A 153 -20.59 -19.50 -26.23
C LEU A 153 -21.98 -20.15 -26.40
N ASN A 154 -22.15 -21.34 -25.86
CA ASN A 154 -23.41 -22.08 -25.90
C ASN A 154 -24.27 -21.79 -24.65
N ASN A 155 -23.63 -21.57 -23.51
CA ASN A 155 -24.30 -21.08 -22.32
C ASN A 155 -24.79 -19.65 -22.56
N GLN A 156 -26.04 -19.37 -22.19
CA GLN A 156 -26.65 -18.05 -22.29
C GLN A 156 -27.61 -17.85 -21.12
N PHE A 157 -27.07 -17.95 -19.91
CA PHE A 157 -27.88 -17.80 -18.71
C PHE A 157 -28.08 -16.32 -18.36
N ASP A 158 -29.36 -15.91 -18.26
CA ASP A 158 -29.72 -14.56 -17.83
C ASP A 158 -29.35 -14.32 -16.37
N ASN A 159 -29.44 -15.36 -15.51
CA ASN A 159 -29.23 -15.25 -14.08
C ASN A 159 -28.47 -16.46 -13.55
N VAL A 160 -27.69 -16.26 -12.49
CA VAL A 160 -27.22 -17.37 -11.66
C VAL A 160 -28.35 -17.87 -10.73
N SER A 161 -28.29 -19.13 -10.30
CA SER A 161 -29.35 -19.76 -9.51
C SER A 161 -29.29 -19.47 -7.99
N GLY A 162 -28.30 -18.71 -7.54
CA GLY A 162 -28.04 -18.36 -6.13
C GLY A 162 -26.82 -17.46 -6.01
N THR A 163 -26.21 -17.41 -4.83
CA THR A 163 -24.98 -16.67 -4.60
C THR A 163 -23.76 -17.59 -4.73
N GLY A 164 -22.61 -17.05 -5.15
CA GLY A 164 -21.36 -17.78 -5.29
C GLY A 164 -20.26 -16.94 -5.96
N ASN A 165 -19.15 -17.55 -6.26
CA ASN A 165 -18.06 -16.91 -7.03
C ASN A 165 -18.48 -16.84 -8.51
N VAL A 166 -19.11 -15.71 -8.88
CA VAL A 166 -19.73 -15.54 -10.21
C VAL A 166 -18.72 -15.11 -11.25
N VAL A 167 -18.97 -15.54 -12.49
CA VAL A 167 -18.28 -15.08 -13.70
C VAL A 167 -19.31 -14.66 -14.73
N GLN A 168 -19.03 -13.57 -15.44
CA GLN A 168 -19.89 -12.99 -16.46
C GLN A 168 -19.15 -12.90 -17.79
N CYS A 169 -19.81 -13.19 -18.88
CA CYS A 169 -19.29 -12.98 -20.24
C CYS A 169 -20.26 -12.19 -21.08
N GLY A 170 -19.71 -11.31 -21.93
CA GLY A 170 -20.47 -10.65 -22.97
C GLY A 170 -19.73 -10.66 -24.30
N GLN A 171 -20.36 -11.20 -25.35
CA GLN A 171 -19.79 -11.13 -26.71
C GLN A 171 -19.96 -9.73 -27.30
N ILE A 172 -18.86 -9.14 -27.70
CA ILE A 172 -18.82 -7.80 -28.32
C ILE A 172 -18.75 -7.96 -29.83
N PRO A 173 -19.66 -7.33 -30.60
CA PRO A 173 -19.58 -7.33 -32.06
C PRO A 173 -18.32 -6.60 -32.51
N VAL A 174 -17.40 -7.31 -33.18
CA VAL A 174 -16.18 -6.73 -33.74
C VAL A 174 -15.98 -7.17 -35.17
N GLY A 175 -15.42 -6.27 -36.01
CA GLY A 175 -14.84 -6.57 -37.31
C GLY A 175 -13.33 -6.72 -37.22
N THR A 176 -12.63 -6.50 -38.35
CA THR A 176 -11.16 -6.56 -38.38
C THR A 176 -10.49 -5.37 -37.70
N ASP A 177 -11.20 -4.25 -37.54
CA ASP A 177 -10.76 -3.07 -36.79
C ASP A 177 -11.99 -2.39 -36.19
N THR A 178 -12.13 -2.47 -34.87
CA THR A 178 -13.32 -1.95 -34.17
C THR A 178 -12.89 -1.26 -32.89
N THR A 179 -13.44 -0.07 -32.64
CA THR A 179 -13.26 0.67 -31.40
C THR A 179 -14.60 0.76 -30.67
N PHE A 180 -14.57 0.50 -29.35
CA PHE A 180 -15.74 0.57 -28.47
C PHE A 180 -15.34 1.05 -27.08
N THR A 181 -16.33 1.54 -26.34
CA THR A 181 -16.15 1.99 -24.94
C THR A 181 -16.81 0.98 -24.01
N VAL A 182 -16.12 0.63 -22.93
CA VAL A 182 -16.68 -0.16 -21.81
C VAL A 182 -16.89 0.76 -20.63
N ALA A 183 -17.99 0.63 -19.91
CA ALA A 183 -18.26 1.32 -18.66
C ALA A 183 -18.67 0.32 -17.58
N LEU A 184 -17.93 0.31 -16.48
CA LEU A 184 -18.23 -0.46 -15.29
C LEU A 184 -18.64 0.51 -14.18
N GLY A 185 -19.94 0.67 -14.00
CA GLY A 185 -20.51 1.56 -12.98
C GLY A 185 -20.80 0.83 -11.68
N TYR A 186 -20.66 1.52 -10.57
CA TYR A 186 -20.94 1.01 -9.22
C TYR A 186 -22.00 1.84 -8.51
N GLY A 187 -22.70 1.20 -7.57
CA GLY A 187 -23.69 1.87 -6.71
C GLY A 187 -24.19 0.95 -5.60
N GLY A 188 -24.92 1.51 -4.65
CA GLY A 188 -25.60 0.73 -3.59
C GLY A 188 -26.90 0.05 -4.05
N THR A 189 -27.34 0.30 -5.29
CA THR A 189 -28.53 -0.31 -5.90
C THR A 189 -28.29 -0.56 -7.39
N ALA A 190 -29.04 -1.51 -7.99
CA ALA A 190 -28.97 -1.81 -9.43
C ALA A 190 -29.25 -0.56 -10.29
N ALA A 191 -30.25 0.24 -9.92
CA ALA A 191 -30.59 1.46 -10.64
C ALA A 191 -29.46 2.49 -10.60
N ALA A 192 -28.78 2.67 -9.45
CA ALA A 192 -27.65 3.59 -9.31
C ALA A 192 -26.45 3.14 -10.15
N ALA A 193 -26.05 1.86 -10.08
CA ALA A 193 -24.95 1.31 -10.86
C ALA A 193 -25.21 1.42 -12.38
N SER A 194 -26.41 1.00 -12.83
CA SER A 194 -26.82 1.07 -14.22
C SER A 194 -26.88 2.51 -14.75
N SER A 195 -27.39 3.44 -13.94
CA SER A 195 -27.42 4.88 -14.27
C SER A 195 -26.00 5.44 -14.41
N ALA A 196 -25.09 5.12 -13.49
CA ALA A 196 -23.70 5.56 -13.53
C ALA A 196 -23.00 5.09 -14.84
N ALA A 197 -23.07 3.79 -15.13
CA ALA A 197 -22.50 3.23 -16.36
C ALA A 197 -23.07 3.87 -17.63
N SER A 198 -24.41 3.97 -17.72
CA SER A 198 -25.09 4.54 -18.90
C SER A 198 -24.76 6.01 -19.11
N ALA A 199 -24.73 6.80 -18.05
CA ALA A 199 -24.39 8.22 -18.12
C ALA A 199 -22.93 8.46 -18.52
N SER A 200 -21.99 7.62 -18.06
CA SER A 200 -20.59 7.67 -18.47
C SER A 200 -20.41 7.32 -19.94
N LEU A 201 -21.08 6.26 -20.44
CA LEU A 201 -21.11 5.93 -21.88
C LEU A 201 -21.67 7.08 -22.71
N SER A 202 -22.77 7.68 -22.26
CA SER A 202 -23.41 8.81 -22.96
C SER A 202 -22.54 10.07 -23.00
N SER A 203 -21.70 10.28 -21.98
CA SER A 203 -20.72 11.38 -21.95
C SER A 203 -19.60 11.19 -22.99
N GLY A 204 -19.33 9.93 -23.38
CA GLY A 204 -18.29 9.55 -24.31
C GLY A 204 -16.89 9.58 -23.71
N PHE A 205 -16.05 8.61 -24.10
CA PHE A 205 -14.69 8.45 -23.56
C PHE A 205 -13.84 9.72 -23.66
N THR A 206 -13.88 10.41 -24.81
CA THR A 206 -13.08 11.63 -25.03
C THR A 206 -13.38 12.72 -24.00
N SER A 207 -14.66 12.95 -23.70
CA SER A 207 -15.07 13.95 -22.72
C SER A 207 -14.68 13.54 -21.30
N VAL A 208 -14.93 12.28 -20.93
CA VAL A 208 -14.57 11.73 -19.61
C VAL A 208 -13.05 11.79 -19.40
N SER A 209 -12.27 11.32 -20.38
CA SER A 209 -10.81 11.34 -20.33
C SER A 209 -10.22 12.75 -20.24
N ALA A 210 -10.80 13.72 -20.97
CA ALA A 210 -10.37 15.11 -20.88
C ALA A 210 -10.62 15.70 -19.47
N SER A 211 -11.79 15.43 -18.89
CA SER A 211 -12.14 15.87 -17.53
C SER A 211 -11.23 15.21 -16.50
N TYR A 212 -10.96 13.90 -16.63
CA TYR A 212 -10.07 13.13 -15.78
C TYR A 212 -8.65 13.72 -15.77
N ARG A 213 -8.07 13.91 -16.96
CA ARG A 213 -6.73 14.51 -17.10
C ARG A 213 -6.68 15.94 -16.55
N SER A 214 -7.69 16.75 -16.83
CA SER A 214 -7.76 18.13 -16.34
C SER A 214 -7.78 18.17 -14.80
N GLY A 215 -8.54 17.29 -14.15
CA GLY A 215 -8.58 17.19 -12.69
C GLY A 215 -7.22 16.81 -12.11
N TRP A 216 -6.57 15.79 -12.64
CA TRP A 216 -5.23 15.36 -12.20
C TRP A 216 -4.16 16.41 -12.45
N ASN A 217 -4.14 17.03 -13.63
CA ASN A 217 -3.20 18.11 -13.95
C ASN A 217 -3.39 19.29 -13.01
N SER A 218 -4.64 19.65 -12.67
CA SER A 218 -4.94 20.70 -11.70
C SER A 218 -4.38 20.37 -10.31
N TYR A 219 -4.57 19.12 -9.84
CA TYR A 219 -4.03 18.66 -8.58
C TYR A 219 -2.49 18.72 -8.55
N VAL A 220 -1.84 18.07 -9.51
CA VAL A 220 -0.36 17.99 -9.57
C VAL A 220 0.27 19.37 -9.73
N ASN A 221 -0.33 20.27 -10.51
CA ASN A 221 0.17 21.64 -10.67
C ASN A 221 -0.06 22.53 -9.43
N GLY A 222 -0.93 22.10 -8.51
CA GLY A 222 -1.12 22.72 -7.19
C GLY A 222 -0.08 22.32 -6.15
N LEU A 223 0.69 21.24 -6.41
CA LEU A 223 1.79 20.78 -5.55
C LEU A 223 3.08 21.57 -5.79
N LYS A 224 4.08 21.36 -4.94
CA LYS A 224 5.44 21.82 -5.24
C LYS A 224 5.92 21.17 -6.54
N PRO A 225 6.70 21.88 -7.36
CA PRO A 225 7.29 21.30 -8.57
C PRO A 225 8.10 20.03 -8.27
N ALA A 226 8.19 19.13 -9.25
CA ALA A 226 9.10 18.00 -9.15
C ALA A 226 10.54 18.53 -8.93
N PRO A 227 11.23 18.07 -7.85
CA PRO A 227 12.53 18.60 -7.47
C PRO A 227 13.61 18.21 -8.47
N ALA A 228 14.76 18.90 -8.42
CA ALA A 228 15.89 18.68 -9.34
C ALA A 228 16.42 17.24 -9.27
N SER A 229 16.31 16.62 -8.10
CA SER A 229 16.69 15.22 -7.87
C SER A 229 15.96 14.21 -8.79
N VAL A 230 14.78 14.56 -9.32
CA VAL A 230 13.96 13.71 -10.19
C VAL A 230 13.62 14.34 -11.55
N SER A 231 13.58 15.68 -11.67
CA SER A 231 13.03 16.37 -12.85
C SER A 231 13.83 16.12 -14.15
N GLY A 232 15.13 15.84 -14.04
CA GLY A 232 16.01 15.58 -15.18
C GLY A 232 15.92 14.17 -15.76
N ASP A 233 15.26 13.24 -15.08
CA ASP A 233 15.11 11.84 -15.50
C ASP A 233 13.64 11.50 -15.67
N THR A 234 13.25 10.94 -16.82
CA THR A 234 11.85 10.67 -17.16
C THR A 234 11.23 9.63 -16.24
N GLN A 235 11.94 8.56 -15.89
CA GLN A 235 11.40 7.51 -15.01
C GLN A 235 11.22 8.04 -13.59
N ARG A 236 12.22 8.71 -13.03
CA ARG A 236 12.15 9.30 -11.69
C ARG A 236 11.04 10.36 -11.58
N ARG A 237 10.90 11.20 -12.61
CA ARG A 237 9.88 12.23 -12.65
C ARG A 237 8.47 11.66 -12.75
N ARG A 238 8.28 10.61 -13.58
CA ARG A 238 6.99 9.89 -13.65
C ARG A 238 6.66 9.20 -12.33
N ALA A 239 7.60 8.47 -11.74
CA ALA A 239 7.42 7.87 -10.42
C ALA A 239 7.05 8.93 -9.36
N TYR A 240 7.66 10.12 -9.39
CA TYR A 240 7.33 11.22 -8.47
C TYR A 240 5.88 11.70 -8.63
N TYR A 241 5.42 11.94 -9.85
CA TYR A 241 4.03 12.37 -10.07
C TYR A 241 3.05 11.25 -9.77
N VAL A 242 3.37 10.01 -10.12
CA VAL A 242 2.54 8.85 -9.79
C VAL A 242 2.44 8.67 -8.28
N ALA A 243 3.54 8.79 -7.54
CA ALA A 243 3.53 8.72 -6.08
C ALA A 243 2.59 9.75 -5.45
N ALA A 244 2.65 11.00 -5.90
CA ALA A 244 1.73 12.05 -5.42
C ALA A 244 0.26 11.74 -5.73
N MET A 245 -0.02 11.26 -6.95
CA MET A 245 -1.37 10.88 -7.36
C MET A 245 -1.85 9.60 -6.67
N ALA A 246 -0.98 8.61 -6.43
CA ALA A 246 -1.29 7.41 -5.68
C ALA A 246 -1.74 7.71 -4.25
N LEU A 247 -0.98 8.55 -3.54
CA LEU A 247 -1.35 9.01 -2.20
C LEU A 247 -2.68 9.77 -2.20
N LYS A 248 -2.97 10.49 -3.28
CA LYS A 248 -4.27 11.17 -3.43
C LYS A 248 -5.40 10.18 -3.64
N THR A 249 -5.19 9.10 -4.38
CA THR A 249 -6.21 8.06 -4.62
C THR A 249 -6.42 7.15 -3.42
N ALA A 250 -5.45 7.03 -2.51
CA ALA A 250 -5.57 6.23 -1.30
C ALA A 250 -6.55 6.82 -0.27
N GLU A 251 -6.85 8.13 -0.36
CA GLU A 251 -7.84 8.78 0.51
C GLU A 251 -9.26 8.36 0.12
N ASP A 252 -10.02 7.80 1.06
CA ASP A 252 -11.43 7.42 0.84
C ASP A 252 -12.30 8.65 0.61
N LYS A 253 -13.19 8.59 -0.41
CA LYS A 253 -14.01 9.74 -0.81
C LYS A 253 -15.15 10.04 0.16
N GLN A 254 -15.62 9.06 0.91
CA GLN A 254 -16.72 9.22 1.88
C GLN A 254 -16.19 9.53 3.28
N HIS A 255 -14.94 9.16 3.57
CA HIS A 255 -14.29 9.35 4.86
C HIS A 255 -12.98 10.13 4.68
N PRO A 256 -13.05 11.47 4.52
CA PRO A 256 -11.87 12.30 4.27
C PRO A 256 -10.80 12.11 5.33
N GLY A 257 -9.56 11.90 4.88
CA GLY A 257 -8.41 11.61 5.72
C GLY A 257 -8.15 10.12 5.97
N ALA A 258 -9.13 9.25 5.73
CA ALA A 258 -8.89 7.81 5.73
C ALA A 258 -8.07 7.42 4.50
N SER A 259 -6.79 7.19 4.68
CA SER A 259 -5.88 6.80 3.60
C SER A 259 -5.36 5.38 3.84
N VAL A 260 -5.65 4.48 2.89
CA VAL A 260 -5.32 3.05 3.02
C VAL A 260 -3.83 2.79 2.79
N ALA A 261 -3.31 1.68 3.32
CA ALA A 261 -1.91 1.30 3.18
C ALA A 261 -1.54 0.87 1.75
N GLY A 262 -2.50 0.34 0.99
CA GLY A 262 -2.32 -0.04 -0.42
C GLY A 262 -3.64 -0.14 -1.15
N LEU A 263 -3.60 0.05 -2.48
CA LEU A 263 -4.77 -0.04 -3.36
C LEU A 263 -4.89 -1.41 -4.05
N ALA A 264 -3.87 -2.24 -3.96
CA ALA A 264 -3.85 -3.59 -4.48
C ALA A 264 -3.94 -4.61 -3.35
N THR A 265 -4.46 -5.79 -3.66
CA THR A 265 -4.39 -6.94 -2.77
C THR A 265 -3.04 -7.61 -2.93
N PRO A 266 -2.20 -7.68 -1.88
CA PRO A 266 -0.94 -8.38 -1.96
C PRO A 266 -1.13 -9.83 -2.38
N TRP A 267 -0.24 -10.31 -3.26
CA TRP A 267 -0.30 -11.67 -3.82
C TRP A 267 -1.64 -12.05 -4.43
N GLY A 268 -2.27 -11.15 -5.16
CA GLY A 268 -3.50 -11.17 -5.94
C GLY A 268 -4.41 -12.41 -5.88
N ASP A 269 -3.85 -13.57 -6.17
CA ASP A 269 -4.53 -14.88 -6.14
C ASP A 269 -4.82 -15.39 -4.70
N PHE A 270 -4.37 -14.68 -3.69
CA PHE A 270 -4.69 -15.00 -2.30
C PHE A 270 -6.18 -14.79 -2.00
N THR A 271 -6.81 -13.95 -2.78
CA THR A 271 -8.26 -13.84 -2.87
C THR A 271 -8.74 -14.70 -4.03
N ASN A 272 -9.00 -15.96 -3.78
CA ASN A 272 -9.58 -16.86 -4.78
C ASN A 272 -11.09 -16.60 -5.03
N GLY A 273 -11.59 -15.42 -4.67
CA GLY A 273 -13.00 -15.06 -4.78
C GLY A 273 -13.91 -15.66 -3.70
N ASP A 274 -13.43 -16.65 -2.96
CA ASP A 274 -14.23 -17.35 -1.93
C ASP A 274 -13.99 -16.78 -0.53
N HIS A 275 -13.00 -15.90 -0.36
CA HIS A 275 -12.64 -15.33 0.92
C HIS A 275 -12.68 -13.80 0.88
N LEU A 276 -13.22 -13.23 1.96
CA LEU A 276 -13.13 -11.81 2.22
C LEU A 276 -11.66 -11.45 2.48
N ASN A 277 -11.07 -10.66 1.61
CA ASN A 277 -9.76 -10.10 1.80
C ASN A 277 -9.79 -8.61 1.56
N ASP A 278 -9.73 -7.86 2.63
CA ASP A 278 -9.57 -6.41 2.56
C ASP A 278 -8.08 -6.00 2.54
N GLY A 279 -7.19 -6.95 2.78
CA GLY A 279 -5.76 -6.77 2.64
C GLY A 279 -5.27 -5.43 3.17
N TYR A 280 -4.56 -4.69 2.32
CA TYR A 280 -4.05 -3.36 2.62
C TYR A 280 -5.08 -2.23 2.43
N HIS A 281 -6.36 -2.55 2.17
CA HIS A 281 -7.45 -1.56 2.06
C HIS A 281 -7.93 -1.01 3.41
N ARG A 282 -7.05 -1.01 4.41
CA ARG A 282 -7.25 -0.51 5.78
C ARG A 282 -6.28 0.64 6.05
N VAL A 283 -6.53 1.34 7.13
CA VAL A 283 -5.69 2.46 7.59
C VAL A 283 -4.84 2.00 8.76
N TRP A 284 -3.54 1.86 8.58
CA TRP A 284 -2.56 1.75 9.64
C TRP A 284 -2.08 3.15 10.04
N GLY A 285 -1.99 3.42 11.34
CA GLY A 285 -1.55 4.72 11.85
C GLY A 285 -0.14 5.08 11.39
N ARG A 286 0.77 4.13 11.39
CA ARG A 286 2.16 4.29 10.92
C ARG A 286 2.21 4.63 9.43
N ASP A 287 1.54 3.83 8.59
CA ASP A 287 1.49 4.07 7.14
C ASP A 287 0.91 5.44 6.83
N LEU A 288 -0.17 5.80 7.51
CA LEU A 288 -0.81 7.09 7.33
C LEU A 288 0.12 8.26 7.69
N TYR A 289 0.92 8.16 8.78
CA TYR A 289 1.95 9.13 9.12
C TYR A 289 3.01 9.26 8.01
N GLN A 290 3.49 8.15 7.50
CA GLN A 290 4.50 8.13 6.43
C GLN A 290 3.96 8.73 5.13
N GLN A 291 2.71 8.43 4.77
CA GLN A 291 2.02 9.05 3.63
C GLN A 291 1.86 10.56 3.82
N ALA A 292 1.37 10.98 4.99
CA ALA A 292 1.11 12.38 5.31
C ALA A 292 2.39 13.23 5.28
N THR A 293 3.51 12.71 5.79
CA THR A 293 4.80 13.42 5.73
C THR A 293 5.35 13.53 4.30
N GLY A 294 5.09 12.54 3.45
CA GLY A 294 5.36 12.63 2.00
C GLY A 294 4.53 13.70 1.31
N LEU A 295 3.23 13.78 1.63
CA LEU A 295 2.33 14.82 1.11
C LEU A 295 2.72 16.22 1.60
N LEU A 296 3.10 16.38 2.88
CA LEU A 296 3.64 17.64 3.42
C LEU A 296 4.90 18.07 2.66
N ALA A 297 5.80 17.15 2.39
CA ALA A 297 7.00 17.43 1.61
C ALA A 297 6.65 17.90 0.19
N ALA A 298 5.67 17.26 -0.47
CA ALA A 298 5.19 17.61 -1.80
C ALA A 298 4.25 18.85 -1.83
N GLY A 299 3.78 19.34 -0.66
CA GLY A 299 2.98 20.57 -0.55
C GLY A 299 1.47 20.37 -0.39
N ASP A 300 0.95 19.12 -0.28
CA ASP A 300 -0.45 18.86 0.04
C ASP A 300 -0.69 18.82 1.57
N SER A 301 -0.54 19.99 2.19
CA SER A 301 -0.81 20.14 3.62
C SER A 301 -2.29 19.93 3.99
N ALA A 302 -3.19 20.16 3.03
CA ALA A 302 -4.62 20.02 3.28
C ALA A 302 -5.01 18.54 3.46
N GLN A 303 -4.52 17.63 2.61
CA GLN A 303 -4.75 16.20 2.78
C GLN A 303 -4.05 15.68 4.03
N ALA A 304 -2.79 16.03 4.26
CA ALA A 304 -2.06 15.63 5.47
C ALA A 304 -2.81 16.03 6.76
N LYS A 305 -3.41 17.22 6.77
CA LYS A 305 -4.24 17.69 7.91
C LYS A 305 -5.51 16.85 8.10
N ARG A 306 -6.21 16.48 7.01
CA ARG A 306 -7.37 15.57 7.12
C ARG A 306 -6.97 14.19 7.63
N MET A 307 -5.80 13.68 7.21
CA MET A 307 -5.26 12.41 7.69
C MET A 307 -4.98 12.45 9.20
N ALA A 308 -4.39 13.52 9.69
CA ALA A 308 -4.22 13.73 11.13
C ALA A 308 -5.57 13.77 11.87
N GLN A 309 -6.58 14.47 11.33
CA GLN A 309 -7.92 14.51 11.90
C GLN A 309 -8.58 13.14 11.96
N PHE A 310 -8.40 12.32 10.91
CA PHE A 310 -8.91 10.96 10.88
C PHE A 310 -8.30 10.09 12.00
N LEU A 311 -6.98 10.14 12.20
CA LEU A 311 -6.32 9.42 13.31
C LEU A 311 -6.94 9.83 14.65
N TRP A 312 -7.06 11.12 14.93
CA TRP A 312 -7.63 11.59 16.20
C TRP A 312 -9.10 11.20 16.38
N ASN A 313 -9.84 10.92 15.33
CA ASN A 313 -11.19 10.37 15.41
C ASN A 313 -11.20 8.84 15.61
N SER A 314 -10.06 8.18 15.42
CA SER A 314 -9.87 6.74 15.63
C SER A 314 -9.23 6.39 16.99
N GLN A 315 -8.95 7.39 17.85
CA GLN A 315 -8.41 7.20 19.19
C GLN A 315 -9.39 6.44 20.10
N TRP A 316 -8.88 5.46 20.85
CA TRP A 316 -9.65 4.76 21.88
C TRP A 316 -9.98 5.65 23.08
N ILE A 317 -11.18 5.49 23.59
CA ILE A 317 -11.69 6.28 24.72
C ILE A 317 -11.85 5.43 26.00
N GLY A 318 -11.31 4.20 26.02
CA GLY A 318 -11.37 3.31 27.18
C GLY A 318 -12.68 2.56 27.37
N SER A 319 -13.46 2.39 26.29
CA SER A 319 -14.68 1.56 26.33
C SER A 319 -14.34 0.10 26.04
N PRO A 320 -15.08 -0.88 26.63
CA PRO A 320 -14.92 -2.27 26.29
C PRO A 320 -15.17 -2.51 24.79
N MET A 321 -14.29 -3.33 24.19
CA MET A 321 -14.48 -3.80 22.84
C MET A 321 -15.63 -4.79 22.80
N ALA A 322 -16.53 -4.65 21.86
CA ALA A 322 -17.52 -5.68 21.61
C ALA A 322 -16.83 -6.90 20.98
N GLY A 323 -17.05 -8.11 21.47
CA GLY A 323 -16.74 -9.41 20.90
C GLY A 323 -15.71 -10.25 21.64
N ASP A 324 -14.54 -9.77 21.96
CA ASP A 324 -13.53 -10.51 22.73
C ASP A 324 -13.44 -10.09 24.19
N GLY A 325 -14.12 -9.00 24.57
CA GLY A 325 -14.09 -8.45 25.92
C GLY A 325 -12.81 -7.69 26.26
N THR A 326 -11.88 -7.52 25.32
CA THR A 326 -10.64 -6.77 25.54
C THR A 326 -10.95 -5.31 25.73
N ILE A 327 -10.39 -4.69 26.75
CA ILE A 327 -10.46 -3.26 27.02
C ILE A 327 -9.13 -2.65 26.55
N TYR A 328 -9.20 -1.84 25.50
CA TYR A 328 -8.05 -1.06 25.07
C TYR A 328 -7.97 0.23 25.91
N PRO A 329 -6.76 0.61 26.35
CA PRO A 329 -6.59 1.80 27.16
C PRO A 329 -7.04 3.07 26.45
N ALA A 330 -7.62 4.00 27.20
CA ALA A 330 -7.92 5.33 26.66
C ALA A 330 -6.64 6.02 26.21
N GLY A 331 -6.63 6.52 24.99
CA GLY A 331 -5.50 7.21 24.39
C GLY A 331 -4.68 6.35 23.43
N SER A 332 -4.83 5.04 23.41
CA SER A 332 -4.21 4.18 22.41
C SER A 332 -4.93 4.28 21.06
N PHE A 333 -4.28 3.78 20.01
CA PHE A 333 -4.84 3.67 18.66
C PHE A 333 -4.91 2.20 18.24
N PRO A 334 -5.84 1.86 17.35
CA PRO A 334 -5.88 0.52 16.79
C PRO A 334 -4.67 0.25 15.90
N ARG A 335 -4.22 -1.01 15.83
CA ARG A 335 -3.20 -1.45 14.87
C ARG A 335 -3.55 -1.00 13.45
N TYR A 336 -4.79 -1.18 13.06
CA TYR A 336 -5.38 -0.65 11.83
C TYR A 336 -6.89 -0.43 12.03
N SER A 337 -7.46 0.45 11.21
CA SER A 337 -8.89 0.74 11.22
C SER A 337 -9.49 0.60 9.82
N PRO A 338 -10.81 0.34 9.71
CA PRO A 338 -11.51 0.53 8.45
C PRO A 338 -11.53 2.01 8.06
N VAL A 339 -11.79 2.31 6.80
CA VAL A 339 -11.89 3.70 6.30
C VAL A 339 -13.01 4.51 6.99
N SER A 340 -14.04 3.84 7.51
CA SER A 340 -15.10 4.48 8.32
C SER A 340 -14.64 4.92 9.70
N GLY A 341 -13.40 4.62 10.08
CA GLY A 341 -12.86 4.90 11.42
C GLY A 341 -13.37 3.91 12.47
N VAL A 342 -12.95 4.15 13.71
CA VAL A 342 -13.33 3.32 14.85
C VAL A 342 -14.49 3.96 15.59
N THR A 343 -15.65 3.31 15.56
CA THR A 343 -16.81 3.71 16.36
C THR A 343 -17.34 2.49 17.11
N GLY A 344 -17.22 2.46 18.43
CA GLY A 344 -17.84 1.45 19.28
C GLY A 344 -17.56 0.00 18.87
N ALA A 345 -18.59 -0.71 18.44
CA ALA A 345 -18.53 -2.14 18.14
C ALA A 345 -17.65 -2.53 16.92
N SER A 346 -17.33 -1.62 16.02
CA SER A 346 -16.46 -1.91 14.87
C SER A 346 -14.97 -2.03 15.24
N ALA A 347 -14.66 -1.70 16.45
CA ALA A 347 -13.32 -1.78 17.02
C ALA A 347 -12.81 -3.21 17.27
N GLN A 348 -13.65 -4.22 17.17
CA GLN A 348 -13.35 -5.60 17.52
C GLN A 348 -12.31 -6.32 16.69
N GLN A 349 -12.10 -5.88 15.48
CA GLN A 349 -11.31 -6.64 14.51
C GLN A 349 -9.92 -6.06 14.29
N LEU A 350 -9.47 -5.23 15.20
CA LEU A 350 -8.29 -4.41 14.98
C LEU A 350 -6.99 -5.11 15.31
N GLY A 351 -7.04 -6.42 15.42
CA GLY A 351 -5.87 -7.27 15.58
C GLY A 351 -5.25 -7.21 16.97
N CYS A 352 -4.29 -8.08 17.18
CA CYS A 352 -3.43 -8.04 18.36
C CYS A 352 -2.58 -6.76 18.33
N CYS A 353 -2.00 -6.47 19.43
CA CYS A 353 -0.70 -5.81 19.48
C CYS A 353 -0.79 -4.29 19.42
N GLU A 354 -0.83 -3.72 20.60
CA GLU A 354 -0.64 -2.30 20.79
C GLU A 354 0.74 -1.87 20.25
N GLN A 355 0.75 -0.76 19.53
CA GLN A 355 1.94 -0.21 18.88
C GLN A 355 2.10 1.26 19.26
N LEU A 356 2.94 1.53 20.26
CA LEU A 356 3.13 2.89 20.77
C LEU A 356 3.81 3.83 19.78
N ASP A 357 4.49 3.31 18.76
CA ASP A 357 5.00 4.13 17.66
C ASP A 357 3.86 4.77 16.87
N GLN A 358 2.75 4.06 16.61
CA GLN A 358 1.58 4.63 15.93
C GLN A 358 0.88 5.69 16.80
N ASP A 359 0.83 5.47 18.11
CA ASP A 359 0.30 6.45 19.06
C ASP A 359 1.13 7.74 19.04
N ALA A 360 2.45 7.60 19.02
CA ALA A 360 3.40 8.71 18.93
C ALA A 360 3.34 9.41 17.58
N ASP A 361 3.21 8.67 16.48
CA ASP A 361 3.06 9.19 15.11
C ASP A 361 1.82 10.08 14.97
N ALA A 362 0.71 9.73 15.65
CA ALA A 362 -0.48 10.58 15.69
C ALA A 362 -0.20 11.94 16.35
N ILE A 363 0.57 11.98 17.43
CA ILE A 363 0.99 13.23 18.10
C ILE A 363 1.93 14.03 17.19
N LEU A 364 2.92 13.38 16.59
CA LEU A 364 3.84 14.02 15.66
C LEU A 364 3.10 14.64 14.47
N LEU A 365 2.13 13.92 13.92
CA LEU A 365 1.35 14.41 12.80
C LEU A 365 0.44 15.59 13.19
N ALA A 366 -0.12 15.59 14.41
CA ALA A 366 -0.83 16.76 14.94
C ALA A 366 0.07 18.00 14.98
N TRP A 367 1.30 17.85 15.49
CA TRP A 367 2.28 18.92 15.51
C TRP A 367 2.63 19.42 14.10
N LEU A 368 2.99 18.51 13.20
CA LEU A 368 3.41 18.83 11.82
C LEU A 368 2.29 19.51 11.00
N THR A 369 1.03 19.20 11.28
CA THR A 369 -0.14 19.76 10.57
C THR A 369 -0.78 20.94 11.29
N GLY A 370 -0.25 21.36 12.44
CA GLY A 370 -0.76 22.49 13.23
C GLY A 370 -2.09 22.21 13.90
N LEU A 371 -2.44 20.96 14.18
CA LEU A 371 -3.60 20.57 14.98
C LEU A 371 -3.25 20.65 16.47
N THR A 372 -3.26 21.86 17.02
CA THR A 372 -2.79 22.13 18.40
C THR A 372 -3.82 22.83 19.26
N ASP A 373 -5.08 22.90 18.82
CA ASP A 373 -6.19 23.50 19.56
C ASP A 373 -6.55 22.69 20.82
N ALA A 374 -7.36 23.31 21.71
CA ALA A 374 -7.70 22.71 22.99
C ALA A 374 -8.41 21.35 22.89
N SER A 375 -9.21 21.12 21.84
CA SER A 375 -9.90 19.85 21.63
C SER A 375 -8.93 18.73 21.23
N THR A 376 -8.01 19.04 20.33
CA THR A 376 -6.92 18.14 19.94
C THR A 376 -5.98 17.91 21.12
N TYR A 377 -5.63 18.95 21.86
CA TYR A 377 -4.80 18.84 23.06
C TYR A 377 -5.37 17.88 24.09
N ALA A 378 -6.67 17.89 24.35
CA ALA A 378 -7.29 16.96 25.29
C ALA A 378 -7.04 15.49 24.90
N LYS A 379 -7.10 15.16 23.61
CA LYS A 379 -6.80 13.85 23.06
C LYS A 379 -5.29 13.55 23.14
N VAL A 380 -4.44 14.48 22.74
CA VAL A 380 -2.96 14.36 22.85
C VAL A 380 -2.55 14.08 24.28
N LYS A 381 -3.16 14.76 25.27
CA LYS A 381 -2.88 14.54 26.69
C LYS A 381 -3.16 13.11 27.11
N THR A 382 -4.26 12.53 26.66
CA THR A 382 -4.62 11.15 26.98
C THR A 382 -3.62 10.17 26.36
N THR A 383 -3.26 10.34 25.08
CA THR A 383 -2.28 9.49 24.39
C THR A 383 -0.87 9.63 24.99
N ALA A 384 -0.42 10.84 25.28
CA ALA A 384 0.92 11.04 25.87
C ALA A 384 1.03 10.41 27.28
N ASN A 385 -0.04 10.49 28.09
CA ASN A 385 -0.09 9.79 29.37
C ASN A 385 -0.10 8.28 29.18
N HIS A 386 -0.80 7.77 28.17
CA HIS A 386 -0.81 6.36 27.83
C HIS A 386 0.60 5.87 27.44
N ILE A 387 1.28 6.55 26.53
CA ILE A 387 2.68 6.26 26.15
C ILE A 387 3.58 6.21 27.39
N VAL A 388 3.51 7.21 28.27
CA VAL A 388 4.33 7.26 29.50
C VAL A 388 4.04 6.09 30.44
N SER A 389 2.78 5.65 30.54
CA SER A 389 2.39 4.59 31.47
C SER A 389 2.67 3.17 30.94
N THR A 390 2.75 2.99 29.64
CA THR A 390 2.87 1.69 28.98
C THR A 390 4.27 1.46 28.43
N GLY A 391 4.86 2.47 27.79
CA GLY A 391 6.18 2.38 27.13
C GLY A 391 7.37 2.27 28.12
N PRO A 392 8.58 2.06 27.59
CA PRO A 392 8.95 2.04 26.18
C PRO A 392 8.84 0.66 25.48
N ASP A 393 8.25 -0.34 26.16
CA ASP A 393 8.04 -1.66 25.59
C ASP A 393 6.77 -1.67 24.76
N THR A 394 6.87 -2.12 23.50
CA THR A 394 5.75 -2.17 22.57
C THR A 394 5.95 -3.24 21.52
N THR A 395 4.91 -3.58 20.77
CA THR A 395 5.08 -4.31 19.51
C THR A 395 5.78 -3.38 18.53
N GLU A 396 6.91 -3.84 17.98
CA GLU A 396 7.76 -3.02 17.12
C GLU A 396 7.15 -2.80 15.70
N ARG A 397 7.76 -1.92 14.90
CA ARG A 397 7.24 -1.43 13.61
C ARG A 397 6.88 -2.51 12.56
N TRP A 398 7.45 -3.70 12.68
CA TRP A 398 7.15 -4.83 11.80
C TRP A 398 5.99 -5.71 12.29
N GLU A 399 5.42 -5.38 13.47
CA GLU A 399 4.22 -6.01 14.05
C GLU A 399 4.40 -7.47 14.46
N GLU A 400 5.63 -7.89 14.74
CA GLU A 400 5.96 -9.30 14.96
C GLU A 400 6.47 -9.60 16.38
N GLN A 401 7.17 -8.66 17.00
CA GLN A 401 7.84 -8.88 18.27
C GLN A 401 7.56 -7.73 19.26
N TYR A 402 7.55 -8.06 20.55
CA TYR A 402 7.30 -7.11 21.63
C TYR A 402 8.59 -6.88 22.44
N GLY A 403 8.93 -5.63 22.71
CA GLY A 403 10.10 -5.21 23.48
C GLY A 403 10.51 -3.78 23.17
N LYS A 404 11.77 -3.45 23.42
CA LYS A 404 12.37 -2.14 23.17
C LYS A 404 13.07 -2.13 21.82
N SER A 405 12.43 -1.54 20.82
CA SER A 405 13.03 -1.34 19.49
C SER A 405 13.56 0.09 19.36
N PRO A 406 14.76 0.32 18.80
CA PRO A 406 15.27 1.66 18.57
C PRO A 406 14.32 2.53 17.74
N SER A 407 13.63 1.96 16.77
CA SER A 407 12.65 2.66 15.92
C SER A 407 11.43 3.11 16.72
N SER A 408 10.79 2.18 17.43
CA SER A 408 9.57 2.48 18.19
C SER A 408 9.86 3.47 19.33
N VAL A 409 10.93 3.26 20.08
CA VAL A 409 11.34 4.19 21.16
C VAL A 409 11.71 5.57 20.58
N ALA A 410 12.26 5.65 19.37
CA ALA A 410 12.50 6.94 18.70
C ALA A 410 11.18 7.69 18.42
N ALA A 411 10.16 7.00 17.93
CA ALA A 411 8.85 7.61 17.70
C ALA A 411 8.23 8.08 19.01
N GLU A 412 8.26 7.26 20.06
CA GLU A 412 7.75 7.59 21.40
C GLU A 412 8.42 8.83 21.99
N ILE A 413 9.76 8.90 21.97
CA ILE A 413 10.53 10.07 22.44
C ILE A 413 10.11 11.31 21.66
N ALA A 414 10.07 11.26 20.32
CA ALA A 414 9.72 12.39 19.50
C ALA A 414 8.26 12.82 19.70
N GLY A 415 7.34 11.86 19.84
CA GLY A 415 5.93 12.08 20.15
C GLY A 415 5.72 12.77 21.50
N LEU A 416 6.43 12.35 22.56
CA LEU A 416 6.35 12.99 23.86
C LEU A 416 6.90 14.43 23.85
N ILE A 417 7.95 14.73 23.08
CA ILE A 417 8.44 16.11 22.90
C ILE A 417 7.41 16.95 22.14
N ALA A 418 6.79 16.39 21.12
CA ALA A 418 5.73 17.07 20.38
C ALA A 418 4.50 17.32 21.28
N ALA A 419 4.10 16.35 22.09
CA ALA A 419 3.05 16.50 23.09
C ALA A 419 3.35 17.62 24.09
N GLY A 420 4.61 17.69 24.57
CA GLY A 420 5.08 18.76 25.44
C GLY A 420 4.92 20.15 24.80
N ALA A 421 5.28 20.30 23.54
CA ALA A 421 5.10 21.55 22.80
C ALA A 421 3.61 21.94 22.65
N ILE A 422 2.73 20.98 22.31
CA ILE A 422 1.28 21.17 22.21
C ILE A 422 0.70 21.54 23.60
N ALA A 423 1.14 20.89 24.68
CA ALA A 423 0.70 21.19 26.03
C ALA A 423 1.07 22.63 26.46
N ARG A 424 2.30 23.07 26.20
CA ARG A 424 2.72 24.46 26.47
C ARG A 424 1.90 25.48 25.72
N ALA A 425 1.58 25.20 24.43
CA ALA A 425 0.69 26.07 23.64
C ALA A 425 -0.72 26.18 24.25
N ASN A 426 -1.14 25.19 25.03
CA ASN A 426 -2.43 25.16 25.74
C ASN A 426 -2.32 25.53 27.25
N GLY A 427 -1.16 26.01 27.71
CA GLY A 427 -0.95 26.47 29.09
C GLY A 427 -0.67 25.39 30.12
N ASP A 428 -0.58 24.09 29.72
CA ASP A 428 -0.27 22.97 30.62
C ASP A 428 1.24 22.68 30.66
N THR A 429 1.96 23.52 31.39
CA THR A 429 3.42 23.37 31.56
C THR A 429 3.81 22.18 32.44
N ALA A 430 2.93 21.74 33.33
CA ALA A 430 3.20 20.61 34.21
C ALA A 430 3.23 19.29 33.41
N SER A 431 2.21 19.02 32.62
CA SER A 431 2.19 17.85 31.72
C SER A 431 3.36 17.89 30.72
N ALA A 432 3.62 19.07 30.12
CA ALA A 432 4.75 19.23 29.20
C ALA A 432 6.09 18.81 29.84
N SER A 433 6.37 19.31 31.05
CA SER A 433 7.63 18.99 31.76
C SER A 433 7.74 17.51 32.14
N ALA A 434 6.64 16.88 32.52
CA ALA A 434 6.62 15.45 32.86
C ALA A 434 6.94 14.58 31.63
N TRP A 435 6.27 14.81 30.47
CA TRP A 435 6.49 14.05 29.26
C TRP A 435 7.90 14.26 28.66
N GLU A 436 8.37 15.50 28.66
CA GLU A 436 9.73 15.83 28.22
C GLU A 436 10.80 15.16 29.10
N SER A 437 10.55 15.08 30.43
CA SER A 437 11.47 14.38 31.34
C SER A 437 11.50 12.87 31.08
N THR A 438 10.35 12.25 30.75
CA THR A 438 10.29 10.84 30.36
C THR A 438 11.06 10.61 29.06
N ALA A 439 10.83 11.45 28.05
CA ALA A 439 11.53 11.39 26.76
C ALA A 439 13.05 11.49 26.95
N ASP A 440 13.53 12.42 27.78
CA ASP A 440 14.95 12.58 28.11
C ASP A 440 15.54 11.34 28.80
N SER A 441 14.79 10.77 29.74
CA SER A 441 15.17 9.54 30.44
C SER A 441 15.31 8.37 29.48
N TRP A 442 14.32 8.16 28.60
CA TRP A 442 14.35 7.09 27.60
C TRP A 442 15.48 7.29 26.59
N ARG A 443 15.68 8.53 26.10
CA ARG A 443 16.81 8.86 25.23
C ARG A 443 18.16 8.49 25.85
N ASN A 444 18.33 8.74 27.15
CA ASN A 444 19.57 8.45 27.85
C ASN A 444 19.77 6.95 28.10
N SER A 445 18.69 6.21 28.30
CA SER A 445 18.72 4.77 28.56
C SER A 445 18.79 3.91 27.31
N LEU A 446 18.36 4.43 26.16
CA LEU A 446 18.15 3.68 24.91
C LEU A 446 19.36 2.84 24.49
N ALA A 447 20.56 3.40 24.52
CA ALA A 447 21.76 2.64 24.15
C ALA A 447 22.02 1.46 25.11
N GLY A 448 21.72 1.62 26.41
CA GLY A 448 21.81 0.52 27.38
C GLY A 448 20.76 -0.56 27.16
N TRP A 449 19.67 -0.26 26.47
CA TRP A 449 18.60 -1.20 26.21
C TRP A 449 18.74 -1.94 24.87
N THR A 450 19.45 -1.36 23.90
CA THR A 450 19.35 -1.82 22.51
C THR A 450 20.69 -1.82 21.75
N VAL A 451 21.82 -1.53 22.44
CA VAL A 451 23.14 -1.62 21.83
C VAL A 451 23.91 -2.77 22.43
N THR A 452 24.08 -3.82 21.64
CA THR A 452 24.92 -4.96 22.04
C THR A 452 26.40 -4.59 22.02
N THR A 453 27.20 -5.27 22.84
CA THR A 453 28.68 -5.27 22.82
C THR A 453 29.24 -6.67 22.53
N SER A 454 28.40 -7.66 22.36
CA SER A 454 28.74 -9.06 22.11
C SER A 454 28.16 -9.64 20.83
N GLY A 455 27.54 -8.81 19.98
CA GLY A 455 26.89 -9.26 18.74
C GLY A 455 27.84 -9.92 17.75
N TYR A 456 27.31 -10.76 16.88
CA TYR A 456 28.07 -11.55 15.91
C TYR A 456 28.70 -10.67 14.79
N TRP A 457 28.00 -9.59 14.39
CA TRP A 457 28.34 -8.80 13.19
C TRP A 457 29.43 -7.77 13.49
N GLY A 458 30.31 -7.56 12.56
CA GLY A 458 31.45 -6.64 12.46
C GLY A 458 31.72 -5.67 13.62
N GLY A 459 32.66 -6.02 14.50
CA GLY A 459 33.08 -5.17 15.62
C GLY A 459 32.27 -5.33 16.90
N HIS A 460 31.24 -6.15 16.90
CA HIS A 460 30.41 -6.58 18.04
C HIS A 460 29.58 -5.50 18.74
N THR A 461 29.68 -4.21 18.36
CA THR A 461 28.95 -3.12 19.00
C THR A 461 28.06 -2.40 17.99
N TYR A 462 26.75 -2.59 18.11
CA TYR A 462 25.73 -2.00 17.21
C TYR A 462 24.34 -2.06 17.82
N TYR A 463 23.40 -1.33 17.26
CA TYR A 463 21.97 -1.46 17.59
C TYR A 463 21.42 -2.78 17.09
N GLU A 464 20.76 -3.52 17.95
CA GLU A 464 19.91 -4.64 17.57
C GLU A 464 18.52 -4.16 17.12
N ARG A 465 17.74 -5.06 16.48
CA ARG A 465 16.38 -4.78 16.03
C ARG A 465 15.46 -4.48 17.23
N LEU A 466 15.58 -5.29 18.28
CA LEU A 466 14.71 -5.25 19.45
C LEU A 466 15.34 -6.07 20.57
N ASP A 467 15.22 -5.58 21.80
CA ASP A 467 15.55 -6.29 23.01
C ASP A 467 14.33 -6.38 23.94
N ARG A 468 13.99 -7.58 24.41
CA ARG A 468 12.79 -7.81 25.21
C ARG A 468 12.99 -7.51 26.69
N ALA A 469 14.20 -7.62 27.19
CA ALA A 469 14.53 -7.42 28.60
C ALA A 469 15.15 -6.04 28.87
N GLY A 470 15.65 -5.34 27.85
CA GLY A 470 16.43 -4.12 27.96
C GLY A 470 17.85 -4.38 28.45
N ASN A 471 18.42 -5.53 28.07
CA ASN A 471 19.79 -5.94 28.35
C ASN A 471 20.39 -6.69 27.16
N PRO A 472 20.92 -5.99 26.15
CA PRO A 472 21.31 -6.54 24.84
C PRO A 472 22.32 -7.70 24.89
N ASP A 473 23.04 -7.88 25.98
CA ASP A 473 24.09 -8.90 26.13
C ASP A 473 23.68 -10.02 27.10
N ASP A 474 22.40 -10.23 27.40
CA ASP A 474 21.90 -11.24 28.33
C ASP A 474 21.80 -12.67 27.74
N GLY A 475 22.02 -12.81 26.43
CA GLY A 475 21.92 -14.09 25.73
C GLY A 475 20.48 -14.54 25.44
N ALA A 476 19.50 -13.64 25.51
CA ALA A 476 18.13 -13.92 25.11
C ALA A 476 18.04 -14.27 23.63
N THR A 477 16.98 -15.01 23.26
CA THR A 477 16.76 -15.44 21.87
C THR A 477 15.40 -15.01 21.36
N ILE A 478 15.34 -14.67 20.09
CA ILE A 478 14.14 -14.37 19.31
C ILE A 478 13.90 -15.53 18.33
N CYS A 479 12.63 -15.93 18.17
CA CYS A 479 12.31 -17.09 17.35
C CYS A 479 11.51 -16.68 16.11
N PHE A 480 11.88 -17.29 14.98
CA PHE A 480 11.24 -17.23 13.68
C PHE A 480 10.83 -18.65 13.25
N ASP A 481 10.19 -18.82 12.10
CA ASP A 481 9.80 -20.14 11.58
C ASP A 481 11.00 -21.08 11.38
N GLU A 482 12.20 -20.54 11.14
CA GLU A 482 13.43 -21.27 10.87
C GLU A 482 14.16 -21.71 12.15
N GLY A 483 13.86 -21.11 13.30
CA GLY A 483 14.53 -21.37 14.57
C GLY A 483 14.66 -20.16 15.46
N CYS A 484 15.41 -20.31 16.54
CA CYS A 484 15.66 -19.22 17.50
C CYS A 484 17.12 -18.76 17.40
N PHE A 485 17.32 -17.44 17.40
CA PHE A 485 18.60 -16.77 17.25
C PHE A 485 18.80 -15.81 18.40
N TYR A 486 20.03 -15.47 18.75
CA TYR A 486 20.28 -14.46 19.75
C TYR A 486 19.69 -13.11 19.31
N GLU A 487 19.04 -12.37 20.23
CA GLU A 487 18.46 -11.07 19.91
C GLU A 487 19.51 -10.12 19.34
N HIS A 488 20.71 -10.12 19.89
CA HIS A 488 21.84 -9.30 19.44
C HIS A 488 22.38 -9.68 18.04
N ASP A 489 22.00 -10.82 17.46
CA ASP A 489 22.37 -11.19 16.09
C ASP A 489 21.33 -10.77 15.06
N VAL A 490 20.14 -10.34 15.53
CA VAL A 490 19.06 -9.85 14.66
C VAL A 490 19.02 -8.32 14.70
N THR A 491 19.48 -7.70 13.63
CA THR A 491 19.57 -6.24 13.51
C THR A 491 18.84 -5.75 12.27
N ASP A 492 18.26 -4.54 12.34
CA ASP A 492 17.63 -3.84 11.23
C ASP A 492 18.09 -2.36 11.21
N PHE A 493 17.66 -1.62 10.19
CA PHE A 493 17.95 -0.19 10.09
C PHE A 493 16.99 0.71 10.89
N GLY A 494 16.17 0.17 11.78
CA GLY A 494 15.23 0.94 12.61
C GLY A 494 15.88 2.02 13.46
N PHE A 495 17.13 1.83 13.87
CA PHE A 495 17.89 2.85 14.61
C PHE A 495 18.11 4.16 13.83
N LEU A 496 17.95 4.16 12.49
CA LEU A 496 18.04 5.38 11.69
C LEU A 496 16.91 6.38 11.97
N ASP A 497 15.81 5.92 12.56
CA ASP A 497 14.73 6.80 13.02
C ASP A 497 15.19 7.75 14.14
N LEU A 498 16.20 7.38 14.92
CA LEU A 498 16.84 8.28 15.89
C LEU A 498 17.43 9.52 15.21
N VAL A 499 17.94 9.38 13.99
CA VAL A 499 18.45 10.50 13.19
C VAL A 499 17.32 11.23 12.49
N ARG A 500 16.42 10.50 11.84
CA ARG A 500 15.29 11.06 11.09
C ARG A 500 14.40 11.93 11.98
N LEU A 501 14.13 11.47 13.19
CA LEU A 501 13.30 12.20 14.16
C LEU A 501 14.07 13.23 15.02
N GLY A 502 15.39 13.41 14.79
CA GLY A 502 16.18 14.46 15.44
C GLY A 502 16.58 14.17 16.89
N ILE A 503 16.65 12.90 17.29
CA ILE A 503 17.02 12.48 18.66
C ILE A 503 18.53 12.31 18.80
N ARG A 504 19.20 11.85 17.74
CA ARG A 504 20.64 11.70 17.64
C ARG A 504 21.16 12.40 16.40
N PRO A 505 22.33 13.02 16.44
CA PRO A 505 22.95 13.56 15.22
C PRO A 505 23.38 12.42 14.28
N ALA A 506 23.35 12.65 12.98
CA ALA A 506 23.77 11.66 11.98
C ALA A 506 25.21 11.18 12.15
N GLY A 507 26.09 12.02 12.75
CA GLY A 507 27.47 11.68 13.07
C GLY A 507 27.66 11.03 14.44
N ASP A 508 26.58 10.64 15.15
CA ASP A 508 26.69 9.87 16.40
C ASP A 508 27.50 8.60 16.16
N ALA A 509 28.48 8.33 17.05
CA ALA A 509 29.40 7.21 16.86
C ALA A 509 28.70 5.85 16.90
N THR A 510 27.68 5.67 17.74
CA THR A 510 26.93 4.42 17.84
C THR A 510 26.11 4.20 16.57
N ILE A 511 25.43 5.26 16.06
CA ILE A 511 24.71 5.20 14.76
C ILE A 511 25.69 4.84 13.65
N ALA A 512 26.79 5.53 13.51
CA ALA A 512 27.76 5.31 12.45
C ALA A 512 28.38 3.91 12.49
N ASN A 513 28.70 3.41 13.70
CA ASN A 513 29.27 2.08 13.89
C ASN A 513 28.25 0.95 13.64
N SER A 514 26.95 1.21 13.77
CA SER A 514 25.89 0.20 13.51
C SER A 514 25.62 -0.02 12.03
N VAL A 515 25.93 0.94 11.17
CA VAL A 515 25.56 0.89 9.74
C VAL A 515 26.18 -0.29 9.01
N ALA A 516 27.49 -0.51 9.16
CA ALA A 516 28.20 -1.58 8.44
C ALA A 516 27.85 -3.00 8.98
N PRO A 517 27.80 -3.24 10.31
CA PRO A 517 27.31 -4.49 10.86
C PRO A 517 25.90 -4.85 10.38
N THR A 518 24.96 -3.91 10.46
CA THR A 518 23.57 -4.13 10.01
C THR A 518 23.51 -4.41 8.52
N ALA A 519 24.25 -3.69 7.69
CA ALA A 519 24.30 -3.94 6.25
C ALA A 519 24.82 -5.35 5.91
N ALA A 520 25.76 -5.87 6.70
CA ALA A 520 26.39 -7.18 6.51
C ALA A 520 25.63 -8.33 7.19
N ALA A 521 24.72 -8.03 8.11
CA ALA A 521 23.93 -9.04 8.81
C ALA A 521 23.15 -9.89 7.79
N SER A 522 23.09 -11.21 8.03
CA SER A 522 22.57 -12.18 7.05
C SER A 522 21.94 -13.38 7.73
N ASP A 523 20.98 -14.01 7.09
CA ASP A 523 20.42 -15.31 7.43
C ASP A 523 21.23 -16.48 6.84
N GLY A 524 22.38 -16.20 6.24
CA GLY A 524 23.21 -17.18 5.52
C GLY A 524 22.84 -17.31 4.03
N ASN A 525 21.72 -16.75 3.57
CA ASN A 525 21.31 -16.73 2.17
C ASN A 525 21.54 -15.36 1.52
N SER A 526 21.24 -14.28 2.25
CA SER A 526 21.39 -12.92 1.75
C SER A 526 21.69 -11.95 2.90
N ALA A 527 22.46 -10.91 2.61
CA ALA A 527 22.70 -9.83 3.55
C ALA A 527 21.49 -8.89 3.63
N VAL A 528 21.35 -8.17 4.75
CA VAL A 528 20.31 -7.15 4.91
C VAL A 528 20.43 -6.09 3.82
N GLN A 529 21.62 -5.61 3.50
CA GLN A 529 21.84 -4.72 2.37
C GLN A 529 22.29 -5.50 1.13
N VAL A 530 21.56 -5.35 0.03
CA VAL A 530 21.86 -5.97 -1.26
C VAL A 530 22.10 -4.89 -2.30
N THR A 531 23.20 -5.02 -3.05
CA THR A 531 23.46 -4.19 -4.23
C THR A 531 23.30 -5.05 -5.48
N LEU A 532 22.33 -4.69 -6.31
CA LEU A 532 22.04 -5.38 -7.56
C LEU A 532 23.10 -5.07 -8.63
N PRO A 533 23.22 -5.89 -9.70
CA PRO A 533 24.21 -5.67 -10.77
C PRO A 533 24.11 -4.31 -11.49
N ASN A 534 22.93 -3.69 -11.52
CA ASN A 534 22.69 -2.36 -12.08
C ASN A 534 23.06 -1.21 -11.13
N GLY A 535 23.57 -1.54 -9.94
CA GLY A 535 24.01 -0.59 -8.91
C GLY A 535 22.87 -0.13 -7.97
N ASP A 536 21.67 -0.65 -8.08
CA ASP A 536 20.60 -0.37 -7.14
C ASP A 536 20.87 -1.00 -5.78
N VAL A 537 20.51 -0.28 -4.72
CA VAL A 537 20.72 -0.69 -3.34
C VAL A 537 19.38 -0.84 -2.65
N TYR A 538 19.10 -2.05 -2.20
CA TYR A 538 17.87 -2.39 -1.47
C TYR A 538 18.19 -3.11 -0.17
N PHE A 539 17.17 -3.33 0.67
CA PHE A 539 17.33 -3.90 2.00
C PHE A 539 16.25 -4.92 2.29
N HIS A 540 16.62 -6.05 2.90
CA HIS A 540 15.71 -6.88 3.68
C HIS A 540 15.38 -6.15 4.99
N ARG A 541 14.25 -6.49 5.61
CA ARG A 541 13.88 -5.89 6.90
C ARG A 541 14.91 -6.21 7.98
N TYR A 542 15.27 -7.49 8.11
CA TYR A 542 16.23 -8.04 9.08
C TYR A 542 16.64 -9.47 8.66
N PRO A 543 17.67 -10.07 9.27
CA PRO A 543 18.00 -11.49 9.05
C PRO A 543 16.86 -12.40 9.53
N HIS A 544 16.59 -13.48 8.80
CA HIS A 544 15.51 -14.43 9.08
C HIS A 544 14.08 -13.91 8.84
N ASP A 545 13.94 -12.82 8.11
CA ASP A 545 12.66 -12.34 7.63
C ASP A 545 12.03 -13.37 6.68
N ASN A 546 10.77 -13.76 6.94
CA ASN A 546 10.05 -14.75 6.13
C ASN A 546 8.81 -14.16 5.41
N TYR A 547 8.67 -12.84 5.41
CA TYR A 547 7.55 -12.15 4.77
C TYR A 547 7.83 -11.87 3.30
N GLY A 548 7.57 -12.86 2.44
CA GLY A 548 7.79 -12.76 0.99
C GLY A 548 7.45 -14.07 0.26
N GLU A 549 7.67 -14.09 -1.04
CA GLU A 549 7.41 -15.26 -1.88
C GLU A 549 8.42 -16.39 -1.65
N SER A 550 7.93 -17.61 -1.79
CA SER A 550 8.76 -18.81 -1.78
C SER A 550 9.70 -18.84 -2.99
N THR A 551 10.98 -19.15 -2.75
CA THR A 551 11.93 -19.44 -3.84
C THR A 551 11.70 -20.79 -4.49
N ALA A 552 10.97 -21.71 -3.84
CA ALA A 552 10.75 -23.05 -4.36
C ALA A 552 9.69 -23.10 -5.47
N ASN A 553 8.66 -22.28 -5.40
CA ASN A 553 7.50 -22.37 -6.30
C ASN A 553 6.85 -21.03 -6.62
N CYS A 554 7.46 -19.91 -6.24
CA CYS A 554 6.95 -18.56 -6.46
C CYS A 554 5.60 -18.26 -5.78
N SER A 555 5.15 -19.09 -4.85
CA SER A 555 3.89 -18.84 -4.14
C SER A 555 4.03 -17.65 -3.20
N GLY A 556 2.98 -16.84 -3.10
CA GLY A 556 2.91 -15.69 -2.20
C GLY A 556 2.85 -16.07 -0.73
N TRP A 557 3.04 -15.08 0.15
CA TRP A 557 2.84 -15.24 1.59
C TRP A 557 1.31 -15.29 1.90
N PRO A 558 0.84 -16.10 2.87
CA PRO A 558 1.55 -17.08 3.69
C PRO A 558 1.67 -18.45 3.00
N ALA A 559 2.65 -18.61 2.15
CA ALA A 559 2.86 -19.88 1.48
C ALA A 559 3.17 -20.99 2.49
N ASN A 560 2.56 -22.14 2.32
CA ASN A 560 2.91 -23.34 3.08
C ASN A 560 4.23 -23.91 2.55
N GLY A 561 5.24 -23.98 3.38
CA GLY A 561 6.49 -24.69 3.05
C GLY A 561 7.78 -24.00 3.51
N SER A 562 8.81 -24.79 3.68
CA SER A 562 10.20 -24.36 3.89
C SER A 562 10.72 -23.59 2.69
N GLN A 563 11.50 -22.54 2.90
CA GLN A 563 12.13 -21.63 1.93
C GLN A 563 11.32 -20.36 1.63
N ARG A 564 10.69 -19.80 2.65
CA ARG A 564 10.25 -18.42 2.63
C ARG A 564 11.41 -17.54 3.08
N PHE A 565 11.64 -16.49 2.34
CA PHE A 565 12.57 -15.43 2.74
C PHE A 565 11.88 -14.11 2.46
N GLY A 566 12.07 -13.12 3.34
CA GLY A 566 11.67 -11.75 3.07
C GLY A 566 12.31 -11.26 1.78
N ARG A 567 11.62 -10.41 1.03
CA ARG A 567 12.17 -9.79 -0.17
C ARG A 567 12.70 -8.40 0.15
N LEU A 568 13.31 -7.76 -0.83
CA LEU A 568 13.92 -6.44 -0.67
C LEU A 568 12.85 -5.34 -0.65
N TRP A 569 12.98 -4.39 0.26
CA TRP A 569 12.02 -3.31 0.48
C TRP A 569 12.54 -1.97 -0.05
N PRO A 570 11.94 -1.40 -1.12
CA PRO A 570 12.32 -0.09 -1.64
C PRO A 570 12.17 1.05 -0.62
N VAL A 571 11.21 0.97 0.29
CA VAL A 571 11.01 1.98 1.35
C VAL A 571 12.25 2.14 2.23
N LEU A 572 12.94 1.05 2.55
CA LEU A 572 14.17 1.06 3.34
C LEU A 572 15.35 1.72 2.60
N SER A 573 15.36 1.64 1.27
CA SER A 573 16.30 2.44 0.46
C SER A 573 16.05 3.94 0.69
N GLY A 574 14.80 4.35 0.74
CA GLY A 574 14.44 5.73 1.04
C GLY A 574 14.85 6.19 2.43
N GLU A 575 14.62 5.37 3.46
CA GLU A 575 15.04 5.65 4.85
C GLU A 575 16.57 5.76 4.94
N ARG A 576 17.30 4.85 4.30
CA ARG A 576 18.75 4.92 4.22
C ARG A 576 19.21 6.19 3.48
N GLY A 577 18.53 6.58 2.41
CA GLY A 577 18.81 7.83 1.69
C GLY A 577 18.66 9.06 2.58
N GLN A 578 17.64 9.12 3.45
CA GLN A 578 17.47 10.20 4.42
C GLN A 578 18.61 10.26 5.45
N TYR A 579 19.12 9.13 5.91
CA TYR A 579 20.30 9.08 6.77
C TYR A 579 21.55 9.61 6.06
N GLU A 580 21.78 9.19 4.81
CA GLU A 580 22.93 9.69 4.04
C GLU A 580 22.86 11.21 3.84
N LEU A 581 21.66 11.72 3.52
CA LEU A 581 21.42 13.16 3.39
C LEU A 581 21.71 13.90 4.71
N ALA A 582 21.19 13.38 5.84
CA ALA A 582 21.43 13.98 7.16
C ALA A 582 22.92 13.98 7.54
N ASN A 583 23.71 13.05 6.99
CA ASN A 583 25.14 12.94 7.21
C ASN A 583 25.97 13.68 6.14
N GLY A 584 25.33 14.55 5.35
CA GLY A 584 25.97 15.34 4.31
C GLY A 584 26.50 14.52 3.12
N ARG A 585 26.03 13.29 2.95
CA ARG A 585 26.41 12.40 1.84
C ARG A 585 25.32 12.32 0.78
N SER A 586 25.68 11.80 -0.40
CA SER A 586 24.74 11.67 -1.51
C SER A 586 23.68 10.58 -1.25
N ALA A 587 22.42 10.92 -1.36
CA ALA A 587 21.28 10.00 -1.35
C ALA A 587 20.86 9.52 -2.75
N ALA A 588 21.58 9.91 -3.81
CA ALA A 588 21.15 9.73 -5.20
C ALA A 588 20.96 8.26 -5.61
N VAL A 589 21.79 7.34 -5.11
CA VAL A 589 21.66 5.92 -5.42
C VAL A 589 20.36 5.33 -4.81
N TYR A 590 19.99 5.75 -3.62
CA TYR A 590 18.79 5.25 -2.93
C TYR A 590 17.51 5.76 -3.59
N LEU A 591 17.47 7.04 -3.99
CA LEU A 591 16.36 7.58 -4.76
C LEU A 591 16.24 6.90 -6.14
N LYS A 592 17.40 6.62 -6.80
CA LYS A 592 17.43 5.83 -8.04
C LYS A 592 16.86 4.44 -7.82
N SER A 593 17.27 3.72 -6.79
CA SER A 593 16.80 2.38 -6.49
C SER A 593 15.26 2.34 -6.31
N MET A 594 14.70 3.29 -5.57
CA MET A 594 13.24 3.40 -5.44
C MET A 594 12.55 3.65 -6.80
N ALA A 595 13.12 4.51 -7.65
CA ALA A 595 12.55 4.78 -8.98
C ALA A 595 12.69 3.59 -9.94
N ASP A 596 13.74 2.78 -9.80
CA ASP A 596 13.97 1.61 -10.67
C ASP A 596 13.14 0.38 -10.22
N SER A 597 12.64 0.39 -8.97
CA SER A 597 11.79 -0.65 -8.42
C SER A 597 10.35 -0.63 -8.93
N VAL A 598 9.91 0.46 -9.54
CA VAL A 598 8.51 0.65 -9.93
C VAL A 598 8.00 -0.40 -10.93
N ASN A 599 6.70 -0.66 -10.89
CA ASN A 599 6.02 -1.46 -11.91
C ASN A 599 5.86 -0.66 -13.22
N ASP A 600 5.22 -1.24 -14.21
CA ASP A 600 5.01 -0.59 -15.52
C ASP A 600 4.07 0.62 -15.45
N GLY A 601 3.29 0.77 -14.35
CA GLY A 601 2.48 1.95 -14.03
C GLY A 601 3.22 3.02 -13.22
N TYR A 602 4.51 2.84 -12.94
CA TYR A 602 5.36 3.72 -12.13
C TYR A 602 5.03 3.76 -10.64
N PHE A 603 4.32 2.77 -10.10
CA PHE A 603 4.05 2.62 -8.68
C PHE A 603 5.20 1.95 -7.96
N VAL A 604 5.57 2.49 -6.79
CA VAL A 604 6.60 1.90 -5.92
C VAL A 604 5.99 0.72 -5.15
N PRO A 605 6.56 -0.48 -5.27
CA PRO A 605 6.05 -1.66 -4.59
C PRO A 605 6.50 -1.72 -3.13
N GLU A 606 5.88 -2.62 -2.38
CA GLU A 606 6.37 -3.04 -1.08
C GLU A 606 7.69 -3.78 -1.21
N GLN A 607 7.76 -4.78 -2.10
CA GLN A 607 8.92 -5.63 -2.24
C GLN A 607 9.34 -5.81 -3.70
N VAL A 608 10.64 -6.03 -3.90
CA VAL A 608 11.24 -6.38 -5.19
C VAL A 608 12.02 -7.68 -5.09
N TRP A 609 12.11 -8.39 -6.22
CA TRP A 609 12.75 -9.70 -6.32
C TRP A 609 14.28 -9.60 -6.22
N ASP A 610 14.87 -10.49 -5.42
CA ASP A 610 16.30 -10.51 -5.08
C ASP A 610 17.08 -11.71 -5.64
N ARG A 611 16.40 -12.66 -6.29
CA ARG A 611 17.00 -13.95 -6.68
C ARG A 611 17.15 -14.08 -8.18
N ALA A 612 18.38 -13.90 -8.68
CA ALA A 612 18.70 -14.08 -10.11
C ALA A 612 18.65 -15.56 -10.54
N ASP A 613 18.83 -16.50 -9.61
CA ASP A 613 18.86 -17.94 -9.85
C ASP A 613 17.47 -18.60 -9.90
N VAL A 614 16.41 -17.86 -9.54
CA VAL A 614 15.02 -18.32 -9.51
C VAL A 614 14.17 -17.39 -10.37
N GLY A 615 13.52 -17.94 -11.39
CA GLY A 615 12.82 -17.19 -12.42
C GLY A 615 11.37 -16.78 -12.07
N CYS A 616 11.04 -16.47 -10.81
CA CYS A 616 9.70 -16.04 -10.44
C CYS A 616 9.37 -14.66 -10.99
N PHE A 617 10.27 -13.70 -10.75
CA PHE A 617 10.17 -12.31 -11.18
C PHE A 617 11.52 -11.85 -11.74
N GLY A 618 11.53 -10.71 -12.42
CA GLY A 618 12.78 -10.07 -12.84
C GLY A 618 13.55 -9.50 -11.62
N LEU A 619 14.87 -9.64 -11.61
CA LEU A 619 15.71 -9.10 -10.55
C LEU A 619 15.49 -7.58 -10.37
N GLY A 620 15.21 -7.15 -9.14
CA GLY A 620 14.88 -5.75 -8.82
C GLY A 620 13.50 -5.29 -9.29
N ARG A 621 12.68 -6.19 -9.85
CA ARG A 621 11.30 -5.89 -10.28
C ARG A 621 10.31 -6.23 -9.17
N PRO A 622 9.14 -5.56 -9.15
CA PRO A 622 8.09 -5.83 -8.18
C PRO A 622 7.73 -7.30 -8.08
N THR A 623 7.47 -7.76 -6.88
CA THR A 623 6.93 -9.10 -6.58
C THR A 623 5.40 -9.09 -6.58
N GLY A 624 4.76 -10.15 -6.08
CA GLY A 624 3.32 -10.19 -5.87
C GLY A 624 2.84 -9.46 -4.61
N SER A 625 3.74 -8.86 -3.82
CA SER A 625 3.42 -8.05 -2.65
C SER A 625 2.63 -6.77 -3.01
N ALA A 626 2.33 -5.92 -2.05
CA ALA A 626 1.57 -4.68 -2.33
C ALA A 626 2.27 -3.81 -3.37
N GLY A 627 1.54 -3.47 -4.43
CA GLY A 627 2.01 -2.57 -5.48
C GLY A 627 0.87 -1.69 -6.00
N PRO A 628 0.73 -0.43 -5.51
CA PRO A 628 1.64 0.34 -4.64
C PRO A 628 1.57 -0.02 -3.15
N LEU A 629 2.70 0.23 -2.43
CA LEU A 629 2.68 0.44 -1.00
C LEU A 629 2.70 1.97 -0.74
N MET A 630 1.67 2.48 -0.08
CA MET A 630 1.54 3.94 0.10
C MET A 630 2.61 4.53 1.02
N TRP A 631 3.14 3.77 1.97
CA TRP A 631 4.33 4.16 2.74
C TRP A 631 5.53 4.42 1.81
N ALA A 632 5.78 3.51 0.85
CA ALA A 632 6.89 3.66 -0.09
C ALA A 632 6.69 4.85 -1.04
N GLU A 633 5.45 5.13 -1.47
CA GLU A 633 5.13 6.32 -2.27
C GLU A 633 5.40 7.61 -1.48
N GLY A 634 4.96 7.65 -0.20
CA GLY A 634 5.25 8.78 0.70
C GLY A 634 6.75 8.98 0.93
N GLN A 635 7.48 7.88 1.12
CA GLN A 635 8.94 7.88 1.29
C GLN A 635 9.67 8.42 0.06
N TYR A 636 9.19 8.06 -1.14
CA TYR A 636 9.79 8.54 -2.39
C TYR A 636 9.65 10.06 -2.56
N LEU A 637 8.45 10.59 -2.33
CA LEU A 637 8.20 12.04 -2.35
C LEU A 637 9.07 12.78 -1.33
N ARG A 638 9.11 12.26 -0.12
CA ARG A 638 9.82 12.84 1.01
C ARG A 638 11.32 12.89 0.76
N LEU A 639 11.92 11.78 0.30
CA LEU A 639 13.34 11.74 -0.04
C LEU A 639 13.67 12.71 -1.18
N ALA A 640 12.88 12.70 -2.26
CA ALA A 640 13.12 13.56 -3.42
C ALA A 640 13.12 15.05 -3.05
N GLN A 641 12.12 15.50 -2.29
CA GLN A 641 12.00 16.88 -1.83
C GLN A 641 13.07 17.24 -0.77
N SER A 642 13.44 16.30 0.12
CA SER A 642 14.47 16.50 1.12
C SER A 642 15.86 16.69 0.48
N MET A 643 16.16 15.96 -0.59
CA MET A 643 17.42 16.12 -1.33
C MET A 643 17.55 17.53 -1.93
N ASP A 644 16.48 18.10 -2.47
CA ASP A 644 16.47 19.48 -2.98
C ASP A 644 16.60 20.51 -1.86
N ALA A 645 15.95 20.24 -0.72
CA ALA A 645 16.05 21.11 0.47
C ALA A 645 17.43 21.02 1.17
N GLY A 646 18.22 19.98 0.89
CA GLY A 646 19.49 19.71 1.55
C GLY A 646 19.38 19.19 2.99
N HIS A 647 18.18 18.83 3.43
CA HIS A 647 17.91 18.27 4.77
C HIS A 647 16.58 17.49 4.79
N ASN A 648 16.40 16.61 5.77
CA ASN A 648 15.17 15.88 5.94
C ASN A 648 14.01 16.81 6.34
N LEU A 649 12.95 16.83 5.53
CA LEU A 649 11.81 17.73 5.71
C LEU A 649 10.84 17.29 6.81
N ASP A 650 10.87 16.03 7.21
CA ASP A 650 10.01 15.42 8.22
C ASP A 650 10.66 15.35 9.62
N THR A 651 11.90 15.83 9.77
CA THR A 651 12.53 15.94 11.10
C THR A 651 11.81 17.01 11.92
N PRO A 652 11.19 16.63 13.08
CA PRO A 652 10.47 17.61 13.91
C PRO A 652 11.43 18.65 14.49
N SER A 653 11.24 19.91 14.13
CA SER A 653 12.13 21.01 14.53
C SER A 653 12.26 21.16 16.05
N ILE A 654 11.19 20.84 16.80
CA ILE A 654 11.17 20.88 18.26
C ILE A 654 12.04 19.80 18.91
N VAL A 655 12.08 18.60 18.32
CA VAL A 655 12.93 17.49 18.78
C VAL A 655 14.40 17.83 18.50
N LYS A 656 14.66 18.26 17.25
CA LYS A 656 16.00 18.72 16.85
C LYS A 656 16.52 19.84 17.74
N ALA A 657 15.70 20.84 18.03
CA ALA A 657 16.08 21.96 18.89
C ALA A 657 16.38 21.52 20.34
N ARG A 658 15.60 20.55 20.85
CA ARG A 658 15.81 20.05 22.22
C ARG A 658 17.14 19.30 22.37
N TYR A 659 17.50 18.48 21.38
CA TYR A 659 18.65 17.59 21.49
C TYR A 659 19.92 18.10 20.79
N GLY A 660 19.84 19.24 20.12
CA GLY A 660 20.98 19.90 19.48
C GLY A 660 21.54 19.13 18.26
N THR A 661 20.65 18.43 17.54
CA THR A 661 21.05 17.54 16.44
C THR A 661 21.02 18.21 15.07
#